data_c0a131defa8957e502edba71386ad37e
#
_entry.id   c0a131defa8957e502edba71386ad37e
#
_cell.length_a   1.000
_cell.length_b   1.000
_cell.length_c   1.000
_cell.angle_alpha   90.00
_cell.angle_beta   90.00
_cell.angle_gamma   90.00
#
_symmetry.space_group_name_H-M   'P 1'
#
loop_
_entity.id
_entity.type
_entity.pdbx_description
1 polymer ?
#
loop_
_entity_poly.entity_id
_entity_poly.type
_entity_poly.pdbx_seq_one_letter_code
_entity_poly.pdbx_strand_id
1 'polypeptide(L)'
;MKKISIVFGSLALMGAMLTSCEEAPKYEQPTLEARKVQIIEKDGYQFKDLNKNGELDAYEDWRLPMQDRINDLVSQMTLEEKIGLMFHPNIAVPADGKVVYDAQAALSQEAYAGPIGPGGNNQGAMGQGQMRVGADVKTFIEQRHFRNILNNGIAEPKLFAQWSNTMQEYAEASRLGIPIMFSSDPRHGATLGAHVSGKQYFSQWPSKEGQVGITAARDRDIVEKFGEAVAEEYRAVGLHMILGPQIDVITEPRWSRNMGCFSEDADLTIEMMEAFMEGAQGDNVGPDKVLVHLKHWPGANPHEGGKGNFTVYPGNNVDYHLKPFKAGIAKGALAIMGYYSGTYVDTLNVNYSPYWSTKVLYDQLGFKGAICTDWGVVGRTGPLNPRLAGKTTLKDNMEMVINAGVDQMGSETETQLVVELVKEGRVSEERINQAASRILQWHFILGLFEDPYVDPDKAAQVCQREDLQKNAYQAQLESNILLVNEANTLPAKEGIKLYVEGIDEEIAKNYAELVTNPRQADLILVRTGVTEPRTGGFGAQANMTPAQRAAMQRQREIEAAKPVDISLPASIWNNVKKLSATGKPVVVAFNPSGTSIVLPQDLKKVVKGCFLVFDCLDNALLDCVFGKFNPVGKLPFEIPATMKDVEAQLEDVPFDAPNKAFEFGFGLSY
;
A
#
# COMPACT_ATOMS: atom_id res chain seq x y z
N MET A 1 -102.26 1.97 -21.94
CA MET A 1 -101.93 3.25 -21.37
C MET A 1 -100.41 3.38 -21.38
N LYS A 2 -99.89 4.41 -21.95
CA LYS A 2 -98.51 4.87 -22.19
C LYS A 2 -97.50 3.83 -22.70
N LYS A 3 -97.25 3.89 -23.99
CA LYS A 3 -96.16 3.30 -24.74
C LYS A 3 -94.86 4.06 -24.40
N ILE A 4 -93.79 3.34 -24.13
CA ILE A 4 -92.43 3.90 -24.09
C ILE A 4 -91.63 3.25 -25.23
N SER A 5 -91.19 4.06 -26.18
CA SER A 5 -90.32 3.66 -27.27
C SER A 5 -88.83 3.59 -26.81
N ILE A 6 -88.19 2.51 -27.08
CA ILE A 6 -86.74 2.35 -26.86
C ILE A 6 -85.98 2.68 -28.15
N VAL A 7 -85.16 3.71 -28.12
CA VAL A 7 -84.24 4.07 -29.20
C VAL A 7 -82.91 3.36 -28.95
N PHE A 8 -82.46 2.52 -29.87
CA PHE A 8 -81.12 1.95 -29.90
C PHE A 8 -80.14 2.98 -30.46
N GLY A 9 -79.27 3.45 -29.63
CA GLY A 9 -78.08 4.24 -30.05
C GLY A 9 -76.87 3.37 -30.11
N SER A 10 -76.29 3.19 -31.31
CA SER A 10 -75.05 2.49 -31.54
C SER A 10 -73.85 3.37 -31.15
N LEU A 11 -73.16 3.01 -30.07
CA LEU A 11 -71.90 3.65 -29.66
C LEU A 11 -70.76 2.90 -30.37
N ALA A 12 -70.09 3.56 -31.30
CA ALA A 12 -68.88 3.13 -31.88
C ALA A 12 -67.72 3.41 -30.86
N LEU A 13 -67.12 2.39 -30.27
CA LEU A 13 -65.91 2.48 -29.47
C LEU A 13 -64.71 2.66 -30.40
N MET A 14 -64.21 3.90 -30.53
CA MET A 14 -62.86 4.14 -31.04
C MET A 14 -61.87 3.84 -29.92
N GLY A 15 -61.21 2.69 -30.01
CA GLY A 15 -60.04 2.34 -29.17
C GLY A 15 -58.86 3.22 -29.55
N ALA A 16 -58.55 4.21 -28.76
CA ALA A 16 -57.27 4.90 -28.80
C ALA A 16 -56.21 3.93 -28.25
N MET A 17 -55.37 3.36 -29.11
CA MET A 17 -54.10 2.78 -28.71
C MET A 17 -53.22 3.92 -28.23
N LEU A 18 -53.12 4.12 -26.92
CA LEU A 18 -52.04 4.85 -26.30
C LEU A 18 -50.77 3.95 -26.42
N THR A 19 -49.98 4.19 -27.45
CA THR A 19 -48.57 3.78 -27.42
C THR A 19 -47.89 4.60 -26.35
N SER A 20 -47.68 3.97 -25.20
CA SER A 20 -46.75 4.46 -24.20
C SER A 20 -45.34 4.50 -24.91
N CYS A 21 -44.91 5.67 -25.30
CA CYS A 21 -43.48 5.89 -25.52
C CYS A 21 -42.86 5.81 -24.11
N GLU A 22 -42.37 4.65 -23.71
CA GLU A 22 -41.34 4.62 -22.67
C GLU A 22 -40.21 5.49 -23.19
N GLU A 23 -40.03 6.66 -22.59
CA GLU A 23 -38.77 7.41 -22.80
C GLU A 23 -37.62 6.48 -22.47
N ALA A 24 -36.74 6.26 -23.44
CA ALA A 24 -35.51 5.49 -23.20
C ALA A 24 -34.78 6.07 -21.99
N PRO A 25 -34.25 5.23 -21.11
CA PRO A 25 -33.53 5.70 -19.93
C PRO A 25 -32.46 6.69 -20.37
N LYS A 26 -32.52 7.89 -19.77
CA LYS A 26 -31.61 8.97 -20.09
C LYS A 26 -30.26 8.67 -19.40
N TYR A 27 -29.27 8.23 -20.17
CA TYR A 27 -27.93 8.03 -19.68
C TYR A 27 -27.23 9.40 -19.51
N GLU A 28 -26.37 9.51 -18.50
CA GLU A 28 -25.47 10.65 -18.35
C GLU A 28 -24.16 10.37 -19.11
N GLN A 29 -23.78 11.29 -20.00
CA GLN A 29 -22.54 11.16 -20.78
C GLN A 29 -21.33 11.27 -19.86
N PRO A 30 -20.47 10.25 -19.76
CA PRO A 30 -19.23 10.37 -18.98
C PRO A 30 -18.26 11.33 -19.68
N THR A 31 -17.29 11.85 -18.93
CA THR A 31 -16.14 12.52 -19.51
C THR A 31 -15.40 11.55 -20.41
N LEU A 32 -15.14 11.93 -21.64
CA LEU A 32 -14.35 11.15 -22.60
C LEU A 32 -13.13 11.97 -23.00
N GLU A 33 -11.94 11.39 -22.85
CA GLU A 33 -10.73 11.94 -23.45
C GLU A 33 -10.08 10.90 -24.38
N ALA A 34 -9.91 11.26 -25.64
CA ALA A 34 -9.30 10.44 -26.70
C ALA A 34 -8.16 11.20 -27.34
N ARG A 35 -6.98 10.59 -27.44
CA ARG A 35 -5.79 11.20 -28.08
C ARG A 35 -5.26 10.42 -29.27
N LYS A 36 -5.50 9.11 -29.32
CA LYS A 36 -5.01 8.21 -30.38
C LYS A 36 -6.12 7.45 -31.11
N VAL A 37 -7.36 7.60 -30.65
CA VAL A 37 -8.54 6.96 -31.24
C VAL A 37 -9.58 8.03 -31.62
N GLN A 38 -10.57 7.62 -32.41
CA GLN A 38 -11.66 8.52 -32.81
C GLN A 38 -12.80 8.44 -31.79
N ILE A 39 -13.59 9.52 -31.73
CA ILE A 39 -14.88 9.52 -31.07
C ILE A 39 -15.94 9.21 -32.12
N ILE A 40 -16.79 8.24 -31.85
CA ILE A 40 -17.96 7.90 -32.64
C ILE A 40 -19.24 8.32 -31.93
N GLU A 41 -20.27 8.66 -32.71
CA GLU A 41 -21.58 9.04 -32.18
C GLU A 41 -22.62 7.97 -32.50
N LYS A 42 -23.41 7.58 -31.51
CA LYS A 42 -24.52 6.64 -31.66
C LYS A 42 -25.63 6.96 -30.68
N ASP A 43 -26.87 7.02 -31.14
CA ASP A 43 -28.06 7.30 -30.35
C ASP A 43 -27.98 8.63 -29.55
N GLY A 44 -27.24 9.61 -30.05
CA GLY A 44 -27.05 10.92 -29.41
C GLY A 44 -26.02 10.93 -28.29
N TYR A 45 -25.20 9.88 -28.17
CA TYR A 45 -24.09 9.76 -27.23
C TYR A 45 -22.75 9.57 -27.94
N GLN A 46 -21.68 9.93 -27.26
CA GLN A 46 -20.31 9.79 -27.75
C GLN A 46 -19.61 8.58 -27.10
N PHE A 47 -18.76 7.91 -27.87
CA PHE A 47 -18.00 6.73 -27.47
C PHE A 47 -16.61 6.77 -28.10
N LYS A 48 -15.62 6.11 -27.46
CA LYS A 48 -14.29 5.94 -28.02
C LYS A 48 -14.27 4.68 -28.90
N ASP A 49 -13.83 4.81 -30.16
CA ASP A 49 -13.55 3.68 -31.06
C ASP A 49 -12.14 3.12 -30.72
N LEU A 50 -12.06 2.34 -29.65
CA LEU A 50 -10.80 1.89 -29.07
C LEU A 50 -10.05 0.88 -29.93
N ASN A 51 -10.78 0.02 -30.65
CA ASN A 51 -10.18 -0.96 -31.56
C ASN A 51 -10.06 -0.45 -33.01
N LYS A 52 -10.50 0.76 -33.30
CA LYS A 52 -10.34 1.47 -34.57
C LYS A 52 -11.04 0.79 -35.78
N ASN A 53 -12.15 0.07 -35.47
CA ASN A 53 -12.95 -0.60 -36.54
C ASN A 53 -14.05 0.28 -37.11
N GLY A 54 -14.36 1.43 -36.50
CA GLY A 54 -15.40 2.38 -36.91
C GLY A 54 -16.81 1.97 -36.48
N GLU A 55 -16.97 0.94 -35.68
CA GLU A 55 -18.22 0.46 -35.12
C GLU A 55 -18.19 0.59 -33.59
N LEU A 56 -19.34 0.63 -32.93
CA LEU A 56 -19.41 0.61 -31.47
C LEU A 56 -19.50 -0.83 -30.98
N ASP A 57 -18.43 -1.34 -30.43
CA ASP A 57 -18.38 -2.64 -29.78
C ASP A 57 -18.97 -2.59 -28.36
N ALA A 58 -19.36 -3.76 -27.81
CA ALA A 58 -20.00 -3.78 -26.51
C ALA A 58 -19.04 -3.32 -25.38
N TYR A 59 -17.73 -3.59 -25.45
CA TYR A 59 -16.80 -3.13 -24.42
C TYR A 59 -16.56 -1.61 -24.43
N GLU A 60 -16.84 -0.93 -25.53
CA GLU A 60 -16.74 0.52 -25.72
C GLU A 60 -18.00 1.25 -25.28
N ASP A 61 -19.15 0.55 -25.27
CA ASP A 61 -20.44 1.11 -24.88
C ASP A 61 -20.56 1.21 -23.36
N TRP A 62 -20.24 2.37 -22.82
CA TRP A 62 -20.29 2.67 -21.38
C TRP A 62 -21.71 2.60 -20.78
N ARG A 63 -22.76 2.52 -21.59
CA ARG A 63 -24.16 2.34 -21.14
C ARG A 63 -24.44 0.89 -20.71
N LEU A 64 -23.66 -0.07 -21.17
CA LEU A 64 -23.84 -1.49 -20.90
C LEU A 64 -23.35 -1.86 -19.48
N PRO A 65 -23.92 -2.92 -18.90
CA PRO A 65 -23.40 -3.48 -17.65
C PRO A 65 -21.89 -3.82 -17.78
N MET A 66 -21.11 -3.48 -16.76
CA MET A 66 -19.67 -3.71 -16.73
C MET A 66 -19.29 -5.16 -17.10
N GLN A 67 -20.05 -6.16 -16.62
CA GLN A 67 -19.74 -7.57 -16.91
C GLN A 67 -19.91 -7.91 -18.39
N ASP A 68 -20.87 -7.29 -19.09
CA ASP A 68 -21.06 -7.49 -20.52
C ASP A 68 -19.91 -6.87 -21.30
N ARG A 69 -19.46 -5.70 -20.90
CA ARG A 69 -18.27 -5.04 -21.46
C ARG A 69 -17.01 -5.90 -21.27
N ILE A 70 -16.79 -6.45 -20.07
CA ILE A 70 -15.66 -7.34 -19.79
C ILE A 70 -15.74 -8.60 -20.65
N ASN A 71 -16.88 -9.23 -20.74
CA ASN A 71 -17.07 -10.46 -21.52
C ASN A 71 -16.74 -10.24 -23.00
N ASP A 72 -17.22 -9.13 -23.54
CA ASP A 72 -16.95 -8.77 -24.95
C ASP A 72 -15.45 -8.53 -25.16
N LEU A 73 -14.82 -7.69 -24.32
CA LEU A 73 -13.39 -7.39 -24.44
C LEU A 73 -12.54 -8.69 -24.33
N VAL A 74 -12.78 -9.53 -23.34
CA VAL A 74 -12.06 -10.80 -23.16
C VAL A 74 -12.23 -11.71 -24.38
N SER A 75 -13.40 -11.71 -25.03
CA SER A 75 -13.62 -12.49 -26.25
C SER A 75 -12.79 -12.01 -27.44
N GLN A 76 -12.47 -10.71 -27.50
CA GLN A 76 -11.68 -10.08 -28.56
C GLN A 76 -10.17 -10.12 -28.30
N MET A 77 -9.74 -10.35 -27.04
CA MET A 77 -8.32 -10.37 -26.66
C MET A 77 -7.62 -11.66 -27.16
N THR A 78 -6.37 -11.51 -27.60
CA THR A 78 -5.48 -12.64 -27.79
C THR A 78 -5.03 -13.27 -26.48
N LEU A 79 -4.49 -14.48 -26.52
CA LEU A 79 -3.93 -15.14 -25.34
C LEU A 79 -2.82 -14.29 -24.71
N GLU A 80 -1.94 -13.71 -25.52
CA GLU A 80 -0.83 -12.86 -25.09
C GLU A 80 -1.32 -11.60 -24.39
N GLU A 81 -2.37 -10.95 -24.89
CA GLU A 81 -2.98 -9.76 -24.25
C GLU A 81 -3.62 -10.10 -22.91
N LYS A 82 -4.34 -11.22 -22.81
CA LYS A 82 -4.91 -11.70 -21.53
C LYS A 82 -3.81 -12.00 -20.51
N ILE A 83 -2.75 -12.66 -20.93
CA ILE A 83 -1.60 -12.98 -20.07
C ILE A 83 -0.88 -11.69 -19.63
N GLY A 84 -0.76 -10.68 -20.51
CA GLY A 84 -0.17 -9.40 -20.16
C GLY A 84 -0.86 -8.71 -18.97
N LEU A 85 -2.17 -8.85 -18.80
CA LEU A 85 -2.92 -8.36 -17.65
C LEU A 85 -2.51 -9.05 -16.33
N MET A 86 -2.11 -10.33 -16.40
CA MET A 86 -1.74 -11.14 -15.23
C MET A 86 -0.37 -10.78 -14.66
N PHE A 87 0.33 -9.80 -15.22
CA PHE A 87 1.63 -9.34 -14.76
C PHE A 87 1.55 -7.91 -14.24
N HIS A 88 2.26 -7.65 -13.14
CA HIS A 88 2.34 -6.36 -12.50
C HIS A 88 3.82 -5.95 -12.28
N PRO A 89 4.53 -5.61 -13.38
CA PRO A 89 5.93 -5.24 -13.32
C PRO A 89 6.12 -3.85 -12.73
N ASN A 90 7.38 -3.51 -12.41
CA ASN A 90 7.77 -2.20 -11.92
C ASN A 90 8.28 -1.32 -13.05
N ILE A 91 7.81 -0.07 -13.08
CA ILE A 91 8.44 1.03 -13.83
C ILE A 91 8.59 2.22 -12.89
N ALA A 92 9.75 2.89 -12.94
CA ALA A 92 9.94 4.16 -12.26
C ALA A 92 9.71 5.30 -13.26
N VAL A 93 8.86 6.29 -12.90
CA VAL A 93 8.86 7.55 -13.63
C VAL A 93 10.25 8.19 -13.50
N PRO A 94 10.92 8.55 -14.59
CA PRO A 94 12.17 9.28 -14.53
C PRO A 94 11.97 10.69 -13.94
N ALA A 95 13.00 11.22 -13.27
CA ALA A 95 12.92 12.54 -12.65
C ALA A 95 12.65 13.69 -13.69
N ASP A 96 13.00 13.46 -14.95
CA ASP A 96 12.72 14.40 -16.07
C ASP A 96 11.38 14.15 -16.77
N GLY A 97 10.60 13.17 -16.31
CA GLY A 97 9.29 12.84 -16.88
C GLY A 97 9.30 12.28 -18.30
N LYS A 98 10.45 11.89 -18.85
CA LYS A 98 10.53 11.41 -20.22
C LYS A 98 10.24 9.93 -20.37
N VAL A 99 9.40 9.58 -21.32
CA VAL A 99 9.14 8.19 -21.71
C VAL A 99 10.19 7.71 -22.70
N VAL A 100 10.74 6.51 -22.46
CA VAL A 100 11.67 5.84 -23.38
C VAL A 100 10.87 4.86 -24.23
N TYR A 101 10.83 5.08 -25.56
CA TYR A 101 10.09 4.21 -26.47
C TYR A 101 10.83 2.90 -26.75
N ASP A 102 12.11 2.95 -27.07
CA ASP A 102 12.96 1.79 -27.39
C ASP A 102 14.33 1.98 -26.74
N ALA A 103 14.66 1.11 -25.79
CA ALA A 103 15.88 1.20 -25.01
C ALA A 103 17.05 0.36 -25.58
N GLN A 104 17.00 -0.05 -26.83
CA GLN A 104 18.01 -0.95 -27.46
C GLN A 104 19.47 -0.55 -27.20
N ALA A 105 19.73 0.73 -27.02
CA ALA A 105 21.07 1.26 -26.76
C ALA A 105 21.44 1.33 -25.26
N ALA A 106 20.47 1.25 -24.35
CA ALA A 106 20.69 1.54 -22.93
C ALA A 106 20.60 0.31 -22.03
N LEU A 107 20.06 -0.79 -22.52
CA LEU A 107 19.83 -1.99 -21.74
C LEU A 107 20.70 -3.12 -22.30
N SER A 108 21.87 -3.33 -21.70
CA SER A 108 22.56 -4.61 -21.87
C SER A 108 21.64 -5.74 -21.42
N GLN A 109 21.72 -6.91 -22.07
CA GLN A 109 20.96 -8.11 -21.66
C GLN A 109 21.08 -8.42 -20.15
N GLU A 110 22.18 -8.01 -19.52
CA GLU A 110 22.42 -8.12 -18.07
C GLU A 110 21.52 -7.22 -17.22
N ALA A 111 21.01 -6.12 -17.75
CA ALA A 111 20.04 -5.27 -17.03
C ALA A 111 18.61 -5.82 -17.08
N TYR A 112 18.26 -6.59 -18.13
CA TYR A 112 16.99 -7.31 -18.26
C TYR A 112 17.00 -8.68 -17.59
N ALA A 113 18.10 -9.35 -17.65
CA ALA A 113 18.35 -10.52 -16.84
C ALA A 113 18.59 -10.09 -15.39
N GLY A 114 17.56 -9.66 -14.73
CA GLY A 114 17.56 -9.75 -13.27
C GLY A 114 17.83 -11.22 -12.98
N PRO A 115 19.01 -11.59 -12.43
CA PRO A 115 19.35 -12.98 -12.27
C PRO A 115 18.45 -13.57 -11.23
N ILE A 116 17.46 -14.26 -11.67
CA ILE A 116 16.82 -15.29 -10.91
C ILE A 116 17.64 -16.53 -11.22
N GLY A 117 18.91 -16.51 -10.79
CA GLY A 117 19.75 -17.69 -10.81
C GLY A 117 19.28 -18.66 -9.72
N PRO A 118 19.37 -19.97 -9.93
CA PRO A 118 19.12 -20.96 -8.88
C PRO A 118 20.15 -20.74 -7.76
N GLY A 119 19.72 -20.22 -6.63
CA GLY A 119 20.55 -19.82 -5.49
C GLY A 119 20.67 -18.32 -5.28
N GLY A 120 19.88 -17.50 -5.99
CA GLY A 120 19.94 -16.06 -5.88
C GLY A 120 19.46 -15.52 -4.54
N ASN A 121 20.41 -15.29 -3.63
CA ASN A 121 20.27 -14.39 -2.50
C ASN A 121 20.16 -12.95 -3.02
N ASN A 122 19.01 -12.59 -3.59
CA ASN A 122 18.78 -11.28 -4.18
C ASN A 122 18.02 -10.31 -3.26
N GLN A 123 18.28 -10.33 -1.95
CA GLN A 123 17.89 -9.18 -1.11
C GLN A 123 18.64 -7.88 -1.53
N GLY A 124 19.77 -7.98 -2.22
CA GLY A 124 20.46 -6.84 -2.84
C GLY A 124 19.84 -6.39 -4.17
N ALA A 125 19.19 -7.28 -4.90
CA ALA A 125 18.55 -6.97 -6.17
C ALA A 125 17.11 -6.41 -5.99
N MET A 126 16.48 -6.54 -4.84
CA MET A 126 15.24 -5.79 -4.54
C MET A 126 15.44 -4.29 -4.64
N GLY A 127 16.60 -3.75 -4.22
CA GLY A 127 16.90 -2.32 -4.33
C GLY A 127 17.34 -1.86 -5.74
N GLN A 128 17.91 -2.74 -6.56
CA GLN A 128 18.37 -2.36 -7.90
C GLN A 128 17.48 -2.87 -9.03
N GLY A 129 16.78 -3.97 -8.86
CA GLY A 129 15.80 -4.47 -9.82
C GLY A 129 14.47 -3.72 -9.79
N GLN A 130 14.16 -3.03 -8.69
CA GLN A 130 12.96 -2.23 -8.56
C GLN A 130 13.07 -0.84 -9.20
N MET A 131 14.27 -0.31 -9.38
CA MET A 131 14.52 0.95 -10.07
C MET A 131 15.04 0.68 -11.48
N ARG A 132 14.27 -0.01 -12.30
CA ARG A 132 14.53 -0.02 -13.75
C ARG A 132 14.09 1.32 -14.32
N VAL A 133 14.94 2.31 -14.17
CA VAL A 133 14.88 3.52 -14.97
C VAL A 133 15.09 3.07 -16.41
N GLY A 134 14.04 3.13 -17.23
CA GLY A 134 14.14 2.85 -18.66
C GLY A 134 13.52 1.55 -19.14
N ALA A 135 12.48 1.02 -18.48
CA ALA A 135 11.59 0.08 -19.14
C ALA A 135 10.99 0.77 -20.36
N ASP A 136 11.23 0.24 -21.55
CA ASP A 136 10.77 0.87 -22.78
C ASP A 136 9.33 0.47 -23.12
N VAL A 137 8.63 1.40 -23.74
CA VAL A 137 7.23 1.23 -24.17
C VAL A 137 7.07 0.05 -25.10
N LYS A 138 7.98 -0.12 -26.05
CA LYS A 138 7.93 -1.18 -27.04
C LYS A 138 7.91 -2.57 -26.40
N THR A 139 8.78 -2.82 -25.42
CA THR A 139 8.79 -4.09 -24.71
C THR A 139 7.59 -4.25 -23.79
N PHE A 140 7.29 -3.24 -22.97
CA PHE A 140 6.26 -3.36 -21.93
C PHE A 140 4.83 -3.32 -22.48
N ILE A 141 4.55 -2.36 -23.34
CA ILE A 141 3.18 -2.09 -23.79
C ILE A 141 2.82 -2.87 -25.05
N GLU A 142 3.76 -2.93 -26.05
CA GLU A 142 3.47 -3.52 -27.36
C GLU A 142 3.78 -5.02 -27.43
N GLN A 143 4.89 -5.48 -26.82
CA GLN A 143 5.31 -6.89 -26.91
C GLN A 143 4.83 -7.76 -25.76
N ARG A 144 4.82 -7.23 -24.53
CA ARG A 144 4.42 -7.95 -23.32
C ARG A 144 2.98 -7.65 -22.90
N HIS A 145 2.35 -6.65 -23.49
CA HIS A 145 0.97 -6.22 -23.26
C HIS A 145 0.65 -5.89 -21.79
N PHE A 146 1.63 -5.40 -21.01
CA PHE A 146 1.38 -5.01 -19.63
C PHE A 146 0.40 -3.85 -19.53
N ARG A 147 -0.61 -3.99 -18.67
CA ARG A 147 -1.65 -2.98 -18.42
C ARG A 147 -1.82 -2.67 -16.93
N ASN A 148 -1.02 -3.31 -16.06
CA ASN A 148 -0.95 -3.03 -14.64
C ASN A 148 0.53 -2.82 -14.31
N ILE A 149 0.88 -1.66 -13.74
CA ILE A 149 2.27 -1.26 -13.56
C ILE A 149 2.43 -0.59 -12.20
N LEU A 150 3.35 -1.12 -11.37
CA LEU A 150 3.79 -0.45 -10.16
C LEU A 150 4.79 0.65 -10.48
N ASN A 151 4.46 1.89 -10.14
CA ASN A 151 5.37 3.03 -10.29
C ASN A 151 6.07 3.35 -8.97
N ASN A 152 7.39 3.18 -8.94
CA ASN A 152 8.26 3.47 -7.79
C ASN A 152 9.10 4.74 -7.96
N GLY A 153 8.93 5.47 -9.08
CA GLY A 153 9.68 6.68 -9.37
C GLY A 153 9.21 7.89 -8.57
N ILE A 154 10.08 8.89 -8.47
CA ILE A 154 9.80 10.18 -7.84
C ILE A 154 10.05 11.27 -8.89
N ALA A 155 9.04 12.05 -9.18
CA ALA A 155 9.11 13.20 -10.07
C ALA A 155 8.17 14.31 -9.57
N GLU A 156 8.40 15.54 -10.03
CA GLU A 156 7.44 16.62 -9.81
C GLU A 156 6.05 16.24 -10.33
N PRO A 157 4.95 16.61 -9.66
CA PRO A 157 3.60 16.19 -10.04
C PRO A 157 3.24 16.45 -11.49
N LYS A 158 3.63 17.61 -12.03
CA LYS A 158 3.42 17.95 -13.44
C LYS A 158 4.14 16.99 -14.38
N LEU A 159 5.41 16.68 -14.12
CA LEU A 159 6.21 15.76 -14.93
C LEU A 159 5.70 14.33 -14.82
N PHE A 160 5.26 13.95 -13.61
CA PHE A 160 4.65 12.65 -13.38
C PHE A 160 3.37 12.48 -14.21
N ALA A 161 2.45 13.45 -14.16
CA ALA A 161 1.22 13.46 -14.93
C ALA A 161 1.48 13.43 -16.45
N GLN A 162 2.47 14.19 -16.94
CA GLN A 162 2.88 14.14 -18.34
C GLN A 162 3.39 12.77 -18.78
N TRP A 163 4.20 12.15 -17.93
CA TRP A 163 4.71 10.79 -18.17
C TRP A 163 3.55 9.78 -18.19
N SER A 164 2.63 9.83 -17.21
CA SER A 164 1.46 8.97 -17.15
C SER A 164 0.61 9.09 -18.42
N ASN A 165 0.32 10.32 -18.85
CA ASN A 165 -0.43 10.58 -20.10
C ASN A 165 0.26 9.99 -21.31
N THR A 166 1.58 10.16 -21.43
CA THR A 166 2.33 9.61 -22.57
C THR A 166 2.27 8.08 -22.60
N MET A 167 2.35 7.43 -21.44
CA MET A 167 2.19 5.98 -21.35
C MET A 167 0.77 5.53 -21.73
N GLN A 168 -0.26 6.29 -21.32
CA GLN A 168 -1.64 6.04 -21.71
C GLN A 168 -1.85 6.21 -23.24
N GLU A 169 -1.21 7.19 -23.86
CA GLU A 169 -1.27 7.37 -25.32
C GLU A 169 -0.75 6.15 -26.10
N TYR A 170 0.32 5.51 -25.62
CA TYR A 170 0.81 4.27 -26.22
C TYR A 170 -0.15 3.09 -26.00
N ALA A 171 -0.78 3.02 -24.82
CA ALA A 171 -1.78 2.01 -24.53
C ALA A 171 -3.04 2.19 -25.40
N GLU A 172 -3.54 3.42 -25.53
CA GLU A 172 -4.69 3.75 -26.37
C GLU A 172 -4.41 3.49 -27.86
N ALA A 173 -3.17 3.71 -28.32
CA ALA A 173 -2.75 3.39 -29.69
C ALA A 173 -2.68 1.88 -29.97
N SER A 174 -2.66 1.02 -28.95
CA SER A 174 -2.62 -0.44 -29.12
C SER A 174 -3.92 -1.00 -29.72
N ARG A 175 -3.93 -2.29 -30.09
CA ARG A 175 -5.01 -2.93 -30.86
C ARG A 175 -6.41 -2.76 -30.26
N LEU A 176 -6.56 -2.91 -28.96
CA LEU A 176 -7.85 -2.81 -28.24
C LEU A 176 -7.94 -1.57 -27.34
N GLY A 177 -6.95 -0.70 -27.36
CA GLY A 177 -6.95 0.53 -26.57
C GLY A 177 -7.06 0.32 -25.06
N ILE A 178 -6.69 -0.86 -24.52
CA ILE A 178 -6.79 -1.15 -23.10
C ILE A 178 -5.87 -0.21 -22.30
N PRO A 179 -6.40 0.62 -21.41
CA PRO A 179 -5.62 1.60 -20.65
C PRO A 179 -4.68 0.94 -19.65
N ILE A 180 -3.69 1.67 -19.15
CA ILE A 180 -2.80 1.21 -18.08
C ILE A 180 -3.37 1.64 -16.73
N MET A 181 -3.43 0.71 -15.78
CA MET A 181 -3.64 1.00 -14.38
C MET A 181 -2.29 1.12 -13.67
N PHE A 182 -1.97 2.30 -13.19
CA PHE A 182 -0.77 2.53 -12.40
C PHE A 182 -1.07 2.37 -10.91
N SER A 183 -0.25 1.60 -10.22
CA SER A 183 -0.26 1.47 -8.77
C SER A 183 0.99 2.10 -8.14
N SER A 184 0.95 2.33 -6.86
CA SER A 184 2.13 2.73 -6.07
C SER A 184 2.02 2.22 -4.63
N ASP A 185 3.18 1.96 -4.02
CA ASP A 185 3.28 1.92 -2.56
C ASP A 185 2.89 3.28 -1.95
N PRO A 186 2.53 3.33 -0.65
CA PRO A 186 2.19 4.57 0.03
C PRO A 186 3.28 5.65 -0.11
N ARG A 187 2.89 6.89 -0.48
CA ARG A 187 3.79 8.02 -0.76
C ARG A 187 3.72 9.14 0.26
N HIS A 188 2.78 9.06 1.19
CA HIS A 188 2.35 10.17 2.05
C HIS A 188 3.08 10.23 3.39
N GLY A 189 4.13 9.47 3.61
CA GLY A 189 4.89 9.50 4.86
C GLY A 189 5.68 10.80 5.06
N ALA A 190 5.70 11.32 6.28
CA ALA A 190 6.45 12.53 6.64
C ALA A 190 7.97 12.34 6.59
N THR A 191 8.46 11.11 6.61
CA THR A 191 9.87 10.76 6.43
C THR A 191 10.07 9.90 5.18
N LEU A 192 11.31 9.80 4.71
CA LEU A 192 11.64 8.97 3.56
C LEU A 192 11.34 7.49 3.85
N GLY A 193 10.39 6.92 3.13
CA GLY A 193 10.04 5.51 3.19
C GLY A 193 11.13 4.58 2.67
N ALA A 194 10.99 3.27 2.91
CA ALA A 194 11.94 2.27 2.45
C ALA A 194 11.89 2.07 0.93
N HIS A 195 10.73 2.26 0.32
CA HIS A 195 10.47 1.95 -1.09
C HIS A 195 10.24 3.20 -1.93
N VAL A 196 9.29 4.02 -1.57
CA VAL A 196 8.96 5.26 -2.29
C VAL A 196 8.66 6.35 -1.28
N SER A 197 9.24 7.53 -1.46
CA SER A 197 8.84 8.69 -0.70
C SER A 197 8.48 9.81 -1.64
N GLY A 198 7.23 10.23 -1.58
CA GLY A 198 6.77 11.45 -2.23
C GLY A 198 6.87 12.67 -1.33
N LYS A 199 7.62 12.60 -0.22
CA LYS A 199 7.71 13.63 0.82
C LYS A 199 7.68 15.07 0.32
N GLN A 200 8.41 15.35 -0.77
CA GLN A 200 8.47 16.70 -1.32
C GLN A 200 7.32 17.05 -2.26
N TYR A 201 6.46 16.07 -2.60
CA TYR A 201 5.44 16.23 -3.63
C TYR A 201 4.02 15.85 -3.20
N PHE A 202 3.89 15.14 -2.08
CA PHE A 202 2.60 14.70 -1.53
C PHE A 202 2.44 15.20 -0.08
N SER A 203 1.22 15.27 0.40
CA SER A 203 0.93 15.63 1.78
C SER A 203 1.59 14.64 2.76
N GLN A 204 2.02 15.15 3.93
CA GLN A 204 2.93 14.44 4.85
C GLN A 204 2.20 13.98 6.11
N TRP A 205 1.84 12.71 6.14
CA TRP A 205 1.08 12.08 7.22
C TRP A 205 2.00 11.33 8.19
N PRO A 206 1.54 11.08 9.46
CA PRO A 206 2.33 10.33 10.41
C PRO A 206 2.47 8.88 9.96
N SER A 207 3.69 8.36 10.07
CA SER A 207 4.06 7.01 9.65
C SER A 207 4.78 6.95 8.30
N LYS A 208 5.59 5.92 8.17
CA LYS A 208 6.50 5.70 7.04
C LYS A 208 5.85 4.93 5.89
N GLU A 209 5.10 3.89 6.20
CA GLU A 209 4.45 3.00 5.23
C GLU A 209 3.03 2.66 5.65
N GLY A 210 2.63 3.08 6.85
CA GLY A 210 1.50 2.50 7.45
C GLY A 210 0.72 3.40 8.35
N GLN A 211 -0.13 2.75 9.00
CA GLN A 211 -1.30 3.32 9.60
C GLN A 211 -1.18 3.39 11.13
N VAL A 212 -0.11 2.81 11.72
CA VAL A 212 0.07 2.80 13.17
C VAL A 212 0.09 4.20 13.77
N GLY A 213 0.78 5.14 13.10
CA GLY A 213 0.84 6.52 13.56
C GLY A 213 -0.52 7.21 13.52
N ILE A 214 -1.25 7.08 12.42
CA ILE A 214 -2.57 7.69 12.31
C ILE A 214 -3.59 7.01 13.23
N THR A 215 -3.44 5.70 13.48
CA THR A 215 -4.27 4.97 14.44
C THR A 215 -4.05 5.43 15.88
N ALA A 216 -2.84 5.90 16.20
CA ALA A 216 -2.55 6.45 17.53
C ALA A 216 -3.40 7.69 17.84
N ALA A 217 -3.83 8.45 16.84
CA ALA A 217 -4.75 9.57 17.00
C ALA A 217 -6.13 9.15 17.52
N ARG A 218 -6.58 7.91 17.24
CA ARG A 218 -7.93 7.42 17.57
C ARG A 218 -9.04 8.28 16.97
N ASP A 219 -8.76 8.96 15.88
CA ASP A 219 -9.69 9.83 15.16
C ASP A 219 -10.03 9.23 13.80
N ARG A 220 -11.25 8.67 13.70
CA ARG A 220 -11.75 8.04 12.48
C ARG A 220 -11.85 9.04 11.31
N ASP A 221 -12.28 10.27 11.61
CA ASP A 221 -12.47 11.32 10.59
C ASP A 221 -11.13 11.74 9.97
N ILE A 222 -10.05 11.76 10.76
CA ILE A 222 -8.72 12.07 10.23
C ILE A 222 -8.17 10.93 9.36
N VAL A 223 -8.54 9.68 9.64
CA VAL A 223 -8.17 8.52 8.81
C VAL A 223 -8.94 8.53 7.48
N GLU A 224 -10.22 8.90 7.49
CA GLU A 224 -11.01 9.10 6.27
C GLU A 224 -10.41 10.19 5.39
N LYS A 225 -10.07 11.37 5.96
CA LYS A 225 -9.36 12.46 5.26
C LYS A 225 -8.01 12.03 4.69
N PHE A 226 -7.31 11.11 5.36
CA PHE A 226 -6.11 10.53 4.80
C PHE A 226 -6.41 9.71 3.54
N GLY A 227 -7.45 8.90 3.55
CA GLY A 227 -7.94 8.18 2.36
C GLY A 227 -8.30 9.14 1.22
N GLU A 228 -9.02 10.23 1.51
CA GLU A 228 -9.35 11.28 0.54
C GLU A 228 -8.10 11.92 -0.07
N ALA A 229 -7.12 12.29 0.76
CA ALA A 229 -5.87 12.87 0.30
C ALA A 229 -5.10 11.90 -0.63
N VAL A 230 -5.07 10.61 -0.29
CA VAL A 230 -4.47 9.58 -1.16
C VAL A 230 -5.20 9.52 -2.51
N ALA A 231 -6.53 9.52 -2.52
CA ALA A 231 -7.30 9.48 -3.76
C ALA A 231 -7.03 10.71 -4.64
N GLU A 232 -7.16 11.91 -4.07
CA GLU A 232 -6.97 13.15 -4.81
C GLU A 232 -5.55 13.30 -5.38
N GLU A 233 -4.53 13.12 -4.55
CA GLU A 233 -3.14 13.31 -4.96
C GLU A 233 -2.65 12.20 -5.92
N TYR A 234 -3.11 10.95 -5.74
CA TYR A 234 -2.79 9.85 -6.66
C TYR A 234 -3.45 10.06 -8.02
N ARG A 235 -4.76 10.33 -8.03
CA ARG A 235 -5.48 10.58 -9.30
C ARG A 235 -4.93 11.77 -10.06
N ALA A 236 -4.50 12.82 -9.36
CA ALA A 236 -3.91 14.01 -10.00
C ALA A 236 -2.65 13.70 -10.82
N VAL A 237 -1.86 12.70 -10.44
CA VAL A 237 -0.64 12.30 -11.17
C VAL A 237 -0.84 11.06 -12.06
N GLY A 238 -2.05 10.51 -12.11
CA GLY A 238 -2.39 9.32 -12.91
C GLY A 238 -2.07 7.99 -12.21
N LEU A 239 -2.04 7.96 -10.88
CA LEU A 239 -2.04 6.74 -10.09
C LEU A 239 -3.47 6.32 -9.76
N HIS A 240 -3.76 5.01 -9.79
CA HIS A 240 -5.11 4.46 -9.75
C HIS A 240 -5.34 3.47 -8.60
N MET A 241 -4.24 2.95 -8.00
CA MET A 241 -4.29 1.97 -6.92
C MET A 241 -3.18 2.26 -5.91
N ILE A 242 -3.53 2.23 -4.62
CA ILE A 242 -2.54 2.16 -3.54
C ILE A 242 -2.29 0.69 -3.16
N LEU A 243 -1.02 0.26 -3.11
CA LEU A 243 -0.63 -1.05 -2.58
C LEU A 243 -0.66 -1.01 -1.05
N GLY A 244 -1.83 -1.03 -0.53
CA GLY A 244 -2.17 -0.89 0.88
C GLY A 244 -3.67 -0.66 1.08
N PRO A 245 -4.09 -0.55 2.35
CA PRO A 245 -3.31 -0.55 3.58
C PRO A 245 -2.85 -1.95 4.02
N GLN A 246 -1.84 -1.99 4.93
CA GLN A 246 -1.53 -3.19 5.69
C GLN A 246 -2.56 -3.38 6.80
N ILE A 247 -3.33 -4.46 6.73
CA ILE A 247 -4.36 -4.80 7.71
C ILE A 247 -3.99 -6.02 8.56
N ASP A 248 -2.69 -6.34 8.58
CA ASP A 248 -2.13 -7.33 9.49
C ASP A 248 -2.31 -6.86 10.94
N VAL A 249 -2.66 -7.75 11.86
CA VAL A 249 -2.86 -7.41 13.27
C VAL A 249 -1.56 -7.63 14.04
N ILE A 250 -1.14 -6.65 14.86
CA ILE A 250 0.17 -6.64 15.56
C ILE A 250 0.12 -7.54 16.80
N THR A 251 0.17 -8.86 16.64
CA THR A 251 0.24 -9.81 17.77
C THR A 251 1.67 -10.25 18.09
N GLU A 252 2.56 -10.28 17.07
CA GLU A 252 3.98 -10.58 17.27
C GLU A 252 4.80 -9.27 17.26
N PRO A 253 5.26 -8.79 18.42
CA PRO A 253 5.94 -7.48 18.52
C PRO A 253 7.31 -7.45 17.83
N ARG A 254 7.94 -8.60 17.56
CA ARG A 254 9.24 -8.72 16.89
C ARG A 254 9.15 -8.66 15.37
N TRP A 255 7.96 -8.75 14.78
CA TRP A 255 7.81 -8.68 13.33
C TRP A 255 8.22 -7.30 12.79
N SER A 256 9.07 -7.29 11.75
CA SER A 256 9.73 -6.08 11.28
C SER A 256 8.83 -5.11 10.50
N ARG A 257 7.54 -5.43 10.31
CA ARG A 257 6.58 -4.59 9.56
C ARG A 257 5.41 -4.09 10.43
N ASN A 258 5.53 -4.19 11.76
CA ASN A 258 4.48 -3.74 12.69
C ASN A 258 4.11 -2.27 12.49
N MET A 259 5.10 -1.41 12.22
CA MET A 259 4.85 0.03 12.02
C MET A 259 4.07 0.34 10.74
N GLY A 260 3.88 -0.65 9.87
CA GLY A 260 3.02 -0.58 8.68
C GLY A 260 1.55 -0.92 8.94
N CYS A 261 1.20 -1.49 10.08
CA CYS A 261 -0.13 -1.97 10.45
C CYS A 261 -0.93 -0.90 11.19
N PHE A 262 -2.22 -1.14 11.44
CA PHE A 262 -3.04 -0.24 12.24
C PHE A 262 -2.86 -0.50 13.75
N SER A 263 -3.10 -1.73 14.21
CA SER A 263 -3.21 -2.01 15.64
C SER A 263 -2.95 -3.49 15.97
N GLU A 264 -2.77 -3.77 17.25
CA GLU A 264 -2.87 -5.09 17.87
C GLU A 264 -4.33 -5.54 18.03
N ASP A 265 -5.24 -4.58 18.14
CA ASP A 265 -6.68 -4.84 18.22
C ASP A 265 -7.28 -4.98 16.81
N ALA A 266 -7.91 -6.15 16.55
CA ALA A 266 -8.49 -6.42 15.23
C ALA A 266 -9.72 -5.54 14.94
N ASP A 267 -10.50 -5.20 15.96
CA ASP A 267 -11.71 -4.39 15.78
C ASP A 267 -11.33 -2.92 15.51
N LEU A 268 -10.31 -2.40 16.18
CA LEU A 268 -9.73 -1.09 15.86
C LEU A 268 -9.07 -1.08 14.47
N THR A 269 -8.39 -2.16 14.08
CA THR A 269 -7.84 -2.31 12.72
C THR A 269 -8.95 -2.23 11.67
N ILE A 270 -10.10 -2.87 11.92
CA ILE A 270 -11.28 -2.81 11.04
C ILE A 270 -11.81 -1.39 10.96
N GLU A 271 -12.06 -0.73 12.11
CA GLU A 271 -12.58 0.64 12.17
C GLU A 271 -11.72 1.61 11.34
N MET A 272 -10.40 1.58 11.53
CA MET A 272 -9.48 2.47 10.82
C MET A 272 -9.33 2.11 9.34
N MET A 273 -9.31 0.81 9.03
CA MET A 273 -9.30 0.34 7.64
C MET A 273 -10.54 0.79 6.88
N GLU A 274 -11.73 0.64 7.48
CA GLU A 274 -12.98 1.05 6.86
C GLU A 274 -13.03 2.56 6.62
N ALA A 275 -12.57 3.37 7.57
CA ALA A 275 -12.44 4.82 7.40
C ALA A 275 -11.50 5.18 6.25
N PHE A 276 -10.32 4.54 6.19
CA PHE A 276 -9.39 4.74 5.08
C PHE A 276 -10.01 4.35 3.73
N MET A 277 -10.74 3.23 3.67
CA MET A 277 -11.43 2.80 2.44
C MET A 277 -12.53 3.77 2.04
N GLU A 278 -13.29 4.33 2.98
CA GLU A 278 -14.31 5.35 2.71
C GLU A 278 -13.72 6.59 2.04
N GLY A 279 -12.61 7.09 2.54
CA GLY A 279 -11.91 8.20 1.91
C GLY A 279 -11.33 7.86 0.54
N ALA A 280 -10.59 6.74 0.45
CA ALA A 280 -9.85 6.36 -0.74
C ALA A 280 -10.73 5.82 -1.88
N GLN A 281 -11.70 4.95 -1.56
CA GLN A 281 -12.59 4.31 -2.54
C GLN A 281 -13.99 4.92 -2.58
N GLY A 282 -14.43 5.57 -1.49
CA GLY A 282 -15.83 5.96 -1.30
C GLY A 282 -16.74 4.74 -1.07
N ASP A 283 -18.05 4.97 -1.06
CA ASP A 283 -19.05 3.90 -0.99
C ASP A 283 -19.06 3.02 -2.26
N ASN A 284 -18.72 3.63 -3.40
CA ASN A 284 -18.56 2.97 -4.68
C ASN A 284 -17.28 3.51 -5.34
N VAL A 285 -16.37 2.63 -5.70
CA VAL A 285 -15.19 3.01 -6.46
C VAL A 285 -15.61 3.66 -7.78
N GLY A 286 -14.96 4.76 -8.14
CA GLY A 286 -15.28 5.51 -9.35
C GLY A 286 -14.05 6.21 -9.95
N PRO A 287 -14.28 7.02 -11.00
CA PRO A 287 -13.19 7.66 -11.74
C PRO A 287 -12.36 8.66 -10.93
N ASP A 288 -12.90 9.20 -9.85
CA ASP A 288 -12.25 10.16 -8.94
C ASP A 288 -11.59 9.48 -7.71
N LYS A 289 -11.71 8.17 -7.61
CA LYS A 289 -11.22 7.36 -6.48
C LYS A 289 -10.04 6.47 -6.87
N VAL A 290 -9.42 5.85 -5.87
CA VAL A 290 -8.37 4.85 -6.06
C VAL A 290 -8.78 3.52 -5.47
N LEU A 291 -8.31 2.42 -6.06
CA LEU A 291 -8.48 1.10 -5.46
C LEU A 291 -7.51 0.93 -4.29
N VAL A 292 -7.98 0.34 -3.21
CA VAL A 292 -7.11 -0.18 -2.15
C VAL A 292 -6.75 -1.64 -2.45
N HIS A 293 -5.50 -1.99 -2.18
CA HIS A 293 -4.96 -3.34 -2.32
C HIS A 293 -4.61 -3.88 -0.95
N LEU A 294 -5.60 -4.50 -0.29
CA LEU A 294 -5.46 -4.97 1.09
C LEU A 294 -4.34 -6.01 1.22
N LYS A 295 -3.47 -5.84 2.21
CA LYS A 295 -2.31 -6.69 2.44
C LYS A 295 -2.03 -6.93 3.91
N HIS A 296 -1.46 -8.08 4.30
CA HIS A 296 -1.01 -9.18 3.42
C HIS A 296 -1.80 -10.45 3.76
N TRP A 297 -2.51 -10.95 2.79
CA TRP A 297 -3.33 -12.15 2.95
C TRP A 297 -2.51 -13.39 3.34
N PRO A 298 -2.97 -14.22 4.30
CA PRO A 298 -4.19 -14.13 5.13
C PRO A 298 -3.98 -13.50 6.53
N GLY A 299 -2.99 -12.65 6.70
CA GLY A 299 -2.50 -12.06 7.93
C GLY A 299 -1.04 -12.46 8.17
N ALA A 300 -0.13 -11.52 7.98
CA ALA A 300 1.30 -11.81 7.87
C ALA A 300 2.08 -11.66 9.19
N ASN A 301 1.46 -11.13 10.24
CA ASN A 301 2.18 -10.76 11.45
C ASN A 301 2.71 -11.95 12.28
N PRO A 302 1.96 -13.06 12.53
CA PRO A 302 2.36 -14.06 13.51
C PRO A 302 3.48 -14.99 12.99
N HIS A 303 4.68 -14.45 12.84
CA HIS A 303 5.87 -15.21 12.46
C HIS A 303 6.59 -15.78 13.69
N GLU A 304 7.04 -17.02 13.61
CA GLU A 304 7.83 -17.66 14.66
C GLU A 304 9.03 -16.77 15.05
N GLY A 305 9.02 -16.27 16.29
CA GLY A 305 10.02 -15.34 16.79
C GLY A 305 10.17 -14.05 15.97
N GLY A 306 9.14 -13.63 15.25
CA GLY A 306 9.08 -12.41 14.45
C GLY A 306 9.76 -12.46 13.08
N LYS A 307 10.38 -13.58 12.67
CA LYS A 307 11.18 -13.67 11.45
C LYS A 307 11.17 -15.00 10.71
N GLY A 308 10.36 -15.95 11.16
CA GLY A 308 10.22 -17.26 10.50
C GLY A 308 9.73 -17.13 9.06
N ASN A 309 9.93 -18.18 8.25
CA ASN A 309 9.42 -18.24 6.87
C ASN A 309 7.93 -18.61 6.81
N PHE A 310 7.33 -18.90 7.96
CA PHE A 310 5.95 -19.31 8.10
C PHE A 310 5.25 -18.49 9.16
N THR A 311 3.98 -18.17 8.91
CA THR A 311 3.09 -17.71 9.97
C THR A 311 2.70 -18.90 10.85
N VAL A 312 2.65 -18.69 12.16
CA VAL A 312 2.39 -19.70 13.16
C VAL A 312 1.20 -19.30 14.01
N TYR A 313 0.45 -20.27 14.46
CA TYR A 313 -0.76 -20.02 15.25
C TYR A 313 -0.78 -20.93 16.51
N PRO A 314 0.17 -20.74 17.43
CA PRO A 314 0.25 -21.56 18.65
C PRO A 314 -0.97 -21.39 19.57
N GLY A 315 -1.63 -20.23 19.52
CA GLY A 315 -2.90 -19.95 20.19
C GLY A 315 -4.14 -20.42 19.43
N ASN A 316 -3.97 -21.03 18.24
CA ASN A 316 -5.05 -21.43 17.35
C ASN A 316 -5.99 -20.28 16.96
N ASN A 317 -5.44 -19.08 16.75
CA ASN A 317 -6.18 -17.83 16.61
C ASN A 317 -6.21 -17.28 15.17
N VAL A 318 -6.18 -18.14 14.17
CA VAL A 318 -6.24 -17.76 12.73
C VAL A 318 -7.41 -16.84 12.42
N ASP A 319 -8.58 -17.10 13.00
CA ASP A 319 -9.79 -16.33 12.77
C ASP A 319 -9.66 -14.86 13.19
N TYR A 320 -8.85 -14.56 14.20
CA TYR A 320 -8.55 -13.20 14.62
C TYR A 320 -7.82 -12.41 13.53
N HIS A 321 -6.83 -13.04 12.88
CA HIS A 321 -6.06 -12.45 11.80
C HIS A 321 -6.86 -12.34 10.50
N LEU A 322 -7.87 -13.17 10.30
CA LEU A 322 -8.78 -13.10 9.16
C LEU A 322 -9.88 -12.03 9.32
N LYS A 323 -10.17 -11.55 10.54
CA LYS A 323 -11.23 -10.56 10.77
C LYS A 323 -11.12 -9.31 9.89
N PRO A 324 -9.95 -8.62 9.77
CA PRO A 324 -9.83 -7.43 8.93
C PRO A 324 -10.08 -7.73 7.45
N PHE A 325 -9.62 -8.88 6.95
CA PHE A 325 -9.88 -9.29 5.56
C PHE A 325 -11.36 -9.57 5.30
N LYS A 326 -12.05 -10.25 6.23
CA LYS A 326 -13.50 -10.47 6.14
C LYS A 326 -14.25 -9.13 6.08
N ALA A 327 -13.89 -8.17 6.92
CA ALA A 327 -14.49 -6.83 6.93
C ALA A 327 -14.18 -6.06 5.64
N GLY A 328 -12.91 -6.04 5.18
CA GLY A 328 -12.53 -5.37 3.95
C GLY A 328 -13.22 -5.93 2.69
N ILE A 329 -13.39 -7.25 2.61
CA ILE A 329 -14.16 -7.90 1.53
C ILE A 329 -15.63 -7.48 1.60
N ALA A 330 -16.23 -7.45 2.80
CA ALA A 330 -17.61 -7.02 3.00
C ALA A 330 -17.79 -5.52 2.66
N LYS A 331 -16.76 -4.68 2.89
CA LYS A 331 -16.72 -3.26 2.53
C LYS A 331 -16.49 -3.03 1.03
N GLY A 332 -16.26 -4.07 0.23
CA GLY A 332 -16.12 -3.97 -1.21
C GLY A 332 -14.69 -3.89 -1.73
N ALA A 333 -13.71 -4.39 -1.00
CA ALA A 333 -12.34 -4.54 -1.53
C ALA A 333 -12.34 -5.43 -2.78
N LEU A 334 -11.63 -5.01 -3.83
CA LEU A 334 -11.50 -5.70 -5.11
C LEU A 334 -10.07 -6.17 -5.41
N ALA A 335 -9.10 -5.84 -4.56
CA ALA A 335 -7.71 -6.25 -4.71
C ALA A 335 -7.14 -6.72 -3.37
N ILE A 336 -6.50 -7.88 -3.38
CA ILE A 336 -5.84 -8.49 -2.20
C ILE A 336 -4.46 -9.00 -2.60
N MET A 337 -3.46 -8.78 -1.74
CA MET A 337 -2.07 -9.22 -1.95
C MET A 337 -1.71 -10.36 -1.02
N GLY A 338 -1.28 -11.49 -1.60
CA GLY A 338 -0.79 -12.64 -0.85
C GLY A 338 0.65 -12.43 -0.37
N TYR A 339 0.93 -12.75 0.91
CA TYR A 339 2.22 -12.49 1.54
C TYR A 339 3.36 -13.43 1.10
N TYR A 340 4.59 -13.10 1.54
CA TYR A 340 5.80 -13.89 1.29
C TYR A 340 5.86 -15.21 2.04
N SER A 341 5.19 -15.34 3.19
CA SER A 341 5.29 -16.52 4.04
C SER A 341 4.36 -17.65 3.63
N GLY A 342 4.72 -18.85 4.05
CA GLY A 342 3.81 -19.98 4.12
C GLY A 342 2.98 -19.96 5.40
N THR A 343 2.00 -20.85 5.47
CA THR A 343 1.26 -21.14 6.70
C THR A 343 1.44 -22.60 7.11
N TYR A 344 1.29 -22.92 8.39
CA TYR A 344 1.39 -24.30 8.86
C TYR A 344 0.25 -25.20 8.39
N VAL A 345 -0.82 -24.62 7.84
CA VAL A 345 -2.00 -25.39 7.39
C VAL A 345 -1.65 -26.39 6.28
N ASP A 346 -0.88 -25.94 5.28
CA ASP A 346 -0.46 -26.78 4.16
C ASP A 346 1.04 -26.71 3.85
N THR A 347 1.78 -25.90 4.61
CA THR A 347 3.23 -25.74 4.52
C THR A 347 3.73 -25.21 3.16
N LEU A 348 2.84 -24.67 2.34
CA LEU A 348 3.17 -23.93 1.13
C LEU A 348 3.19 -22.43 1.42
N ASN A 349 3.90 -21.66 0.60
CA ASN A 349 3.69 -20.22 0.56
C ASN A 349 2.23 -19.96 0.16
N VAL A 350 1.61 -18.96 0.77
CA VAL A 350 0.19 -18.63 0.59
C VAL A 350 -0.22 -18.50 -0.89
N ASN A 351 0.66 -17.95 -1.73
CA ASN A 351 0.40 -17.78 -3.16
C ASN A 351 0.44 -19.10 -3.97
N TYR A 352 1.04 -20.15 -3.41
CA TYR A 352 1.11 -21.48 -4.01
C TYR A 352 0.05 -22.43 -3.45
N SER A 353 -0.75 -21.96 -2.50
CA SER A 353 -1.73 -22.75 -1.75
C SER A 353 -3.14 -22.60 -2.34
N PRO A 354 -3.71 -23.64 -2.98
CA PRO A 354 -5.12 -23.62 -3.37
C PRO A 354 -6.07 -23.50 -2.17
N TYR A 355 -5.62 -23.91 -0.98
CA TYR A 355 -6.40 -23.75 0.24
C TYR A 355 -6.66 -22.28 0.54
N TRP A 356 -5.59 -21.45 0.56
CA TRP A 356 -5.71 -20.04 0.90
C TRP A 356 -6.24 -19.19 -0.26
N SER A 357 -5.70 -19.40 -1.47
CA SER A 357 -6.01 -18.53 -2.61
C SER A 357 -7.36 -18.84 -3.25
N THR A 358 -7.83 -20.11 -3.21
CA THR A 358 -9.13 -20.48 -3.78
C THR A 358 -10.15 -20.79 -2.70
N LYS A 359 -9.90 -21.84 -1.87
CA LYS A 359 -10.92 -22.35 -0.97
C LYS A 359 -11.34 -21.37 0.11
N VAL A 360 -10.38 -20.69 0.78
CA VAL A 360 -10.72 -19.70 1.83
C VAL A 360 -11.17 -18.41 1.18
N LEU A 361 -10.36 -17.81 0.30
CA LEU A 361 -10.61 -16.46 -0.22
C LEU A 361 -11.86 -16.40 -1.10
N TYR A 362 -11.94 -17.24 -2.13
CA TYR A 362 -13.05 -17.20 -3.09
C TYR A 362 -14.26 -17.99 -2.64
N ASP A 363 -14.08 -19.28 -2.22
CA ASP A 363 -15.23 -20.14 -1.96
C ASP A 363 -15.90 -19.84 -0.61
N GLN A 364 -15.11 -19.59 0.45
CA GLN A 364 -15.66 -19.36 1.79
C GLN A 364 -15.99 -17.88 2.06
N LEU A 365 -15.07 -16.94 1.70
CA LEU A 365 -15.28 -15.52 1.94
C LEU A 365 -16.00 -14.81 0.80
N GLY A 366 -16.16 -15.46 -0.36
CA GLY A 366 -16.91 -14.93 -1.49
C GLY A 366 -16.26 -13.72 -2.15
N PHE A 367 -14.95 -13.57 -2.07
CA PHE A 367 -14.21 -12.47 -2.70
C PHE A 367 -14.51 -12.38 -4.20
N LYS A 368 -14.70 -11.16 -4.72
CA LYS A 368 -15.11 -10.92 -6.12
C LYS A 368 -14.03 -10.25 -6.97
N GLY A 369 -12.97 -9.78 -6.33
CA GLY A 369 -11.85 -9.12 -7.00
C GLY A 369 -10.75 -10.09 -7.43
N ALA A 370 -9.55 -9.57 -7.67
CA ALA A 370 -8.37 -10.34 -8.03
C ALA A 370 -7.34 -10.38 -6.89
N ILE A 371 -6.67 -11.53 -6.75
CA ILE A 371 -5.53 -11.70 -5.85
C ILE A 371 -4.22 -11.56 -6.63
N CYS A 372 -3.31 -10.73 -6.11
CA CYS A 372 -1.95 -10.56 -6.62
C CYS A 372 -0.94 -11.19 -5.65
N THR A 373 0.17 -11.70 -6.15
CA THR A 373 1.30 -12.05 -5.28
C THR A 373 1.96 -10.79 -4.73
N ASP A 374 2.63 -10.88 -3.60
CA ASP A 374 3.65 -9.89 -3.26
C ASP A 374 4.82 -9.98 -4.25
N TRP A 375 5.72 -8.96 -4.25
CA TRP A 375 6.70 -8.74 -5.31
C TRP A 375 7.85 -9.75 -5.30
N GLY A 376 8.03 -10.45 -6.43
CA GLY A 376 9.09 -11.44 -6.63
C GLY A 376 8.86 -12.76 -5.89
N VAL A 377 7.64 -13.07 -5.47
CA VAL A 377 7.30 -14.34 -4.80
C VAL A 377 7.53 -15.52 -5.74
N VAL A 378 7.15 -15.40 -7.00
CA VAL A 378 7.16 -16.50 -7.97
C VAL A 378 8.60 -16.93 -8.31
N GLY A 379 9.51 -15.95 -8.42
CA GLY A 379 10.92 -16.21 -8.70
C GLY A 379 11.74 -16.68 -7.50
N ARG A 380 11.20 -16.61 -6.25
CA ARG A 380 11.96 -16.85 -5.00
C ARG A 380 11.51 -18.10 -4.26
N THR A 381 11.67 -19.26 -4.84
CA THR A 381 11.23 -20.51 -4.19
C THR A 381 12.07 -20.95 -3.00
N GLY A 382 13.36 -20.59 -2.95
CA GLY A 382 14.27 -21.05 -1.89
C GLY A 382 13.82 -20.70 -0.47
N PRO A 383 13.88 -19.43 -0.07
CA PRO A 383 13.49 -19.01 1.29
C PRO A 383 11.98 -19.07 1.53
N LEU A 384 11.18 -18.75 0.50
CA LEU A 384 9.71 -18.61 0.63
C LEU A 384 8.97 -19.95 0.47
N ASN A 385 9.60 -20.93 -0.16
CA ASN A 385 9.09 -22.27 -0.36
C ASN A 385 10.21 -23.31 -0.26
N PRO A 386 10.73 -23.63 0.94
CA PRO A 386 11.86 -24.53 1.12
C PRO A 386 11.66 -25.90 0.48
N ARG A 387 10.40 -26.38 0.35
CA ARG A 387 10.05 -27.62 -0.30
C ARG A 387 10.32 -27.63 -1.80
N LEU A 388 10.26 -26.45 -2.45
CA LEU A 388 10.43 -26.29 -3.89
C LEU A 388 11.85 -25.83 -4.25
N ALA A 389 12.67 -25.48 -3.28
CA ALA A 389 14.02 -24.93 -3.48
C ALA A 389 14.87 -25.85 -4.38
N GLY A 390 15.29 -25.33 -5.53
CA GLY A 390 16.11 -26.07 -6.51
C GLY A 390 15.42 -27.25 -7.20
N LYS A 391 14.09 -27.43 -7.04
CA LYS A 391 13.32 -28.53 -7.62
C LYS A 391 12.40 -28.09 -8.74
N THR A 392 12.13 -26.80 -8.86
CA THR A 392 11.20 -26.21 -9.83
C THR A 392 11.86 -25.10 -10.61
N THR A 393 11.41 -24.89 -11.85
CA THR A 393 11.76 -23.76 -12.69
C THR A 393 10.80 -22.58 -12.43
N LEU A 394 11.12 -21.38 -12.95
CA LEU A 394 10.21 -20.25 -12.91
C LEU A 394 8.86 -20.58 -13.59
N LYS A 395 8.91 -21.32 -14.69
CA LYS A 395 7.71 -21.80 -15.42
C LYS A 395 6.84 -22.71 -14.54
N ASP A 396 7.44 -23.66 -13.82
CA ASP A 396 6.71 -24.55 -12.91
C ASP A 396 6.10 -23.76 -11.74
N ASN A 397 6.79 -22.74 -11.25
CA ASN A 397 6.30 -21.86 -10.20
C ASN A 397 5.09 -21.03 -10.67
N MET A 398 5.14 -20.48 -11.89
CA MET A 398 4.01 -19.78 -12.50
C MET A 398 2.79 -20.68 -12.65
N GLU A 399 2.98 -21.93 -13.12
CA GLU A 399 1.91 -22.93 -13.18
C GLU A 399 1.25 -23.14 -11.82
N MET A 400 2.05 -23.39 -10.78
CA MET A 400 1.55 -23.64 -9.43
C MET A 400 0.75 -22.45 -8.89
N VAL A 401 1.27 -21.24 -9.04
CA VAL A 401 0.64 -20.01 -8.54
C VAL A 401 -0.68 -19.73 -9.28
N ILE A 402 -0.70 -19.85 -10.61
CA ILE A 402 -1.90 -19.63 -11.43
C ILE A 402 -2.97 -20.67 -11.10
N ASN A 403 -2.60 -21.95 -11.00
CA ASN A 403 -3.52 -23.04 -10.68
C ASN A 403 -3.96 -23.04 -9.20
N ALA A 404 -3.21 -22.36 -8.30
CA ALA A 404 -3.65 -22.10 -6.93
C ALA A 404 -4.78 -21.06 -6.85
N GLY A 405 -5.05 -20.32 -7.94
CA GLY A 405 -6.11 -19.33 -8.00
C GLY A 405 -5.64 -17.87 -8.01
N VAL A 406 -4.32 -17.62 -8.00
CA VAL A 406 -3.76 -16.27 -8.06
C VAL A 406 -3.94 -15.70 -9.48
N ASP A 407 -4.44 -14.46 -9.57
CA ASP A 407 -4.78 -13.82 -10.83
C ASP A 407 -3.65 -12.97 -11.39
N GLN A 408 -2.78 -12.42 -10.52
CA GLN A 408 -1.74 -11.51 -10.92
C GLN A 408 -0.41 -11.78 -10.20
N MET A 409 0.70 -11.61 -10.92
CA MET A 409 2.07 -11.85 -10.42
C MET A 409 2.84 -10.54 -10.31
N GLY A 410 3.17 -10.14 -9.09
CA GLY A 410 3.96 -8.93 -8.80
C GLY A 410 5.43 -9.10 -9.17
N SER A 411 5.99 -8.11 -9.90
CA SER A 411 7.39 -8.00 -10.34
C SER A 411 7.84 -8.94 -11.46
N GLU A 412 7.07 -9.96 -11.82
CA GLU A 412 7.45 -10.86 -12.91
C GLU A 412 7.24 -10.21 -14.29
N THR A 413 8.00 -10.68 -15.29
CA THR A 413 7.97 -10.11 -16.65
C THR A 413 7.93 -11.14 -17.76
N GLU A 414 8.10 -12.42 -17.47
CA GLU A 414 8.28 -13.50 -18.46
C GLU A 414 6.94 -14.07 -18.95
N THR A 415 6.12 -13.23 -19.63
CA THR A 415 4.79 -13.60 -20.15
C THR A 415 4.82 -14.82 -21.05
N GLN A 416 5.89 -15.01 -21.84
CA GLN A 416 6.05 -16.12 -22.75
C GLN A 416 5.98 -17.50 -22.05
N LEU A 417 6.45 -17.59 -20.79
CA LEU A 417 6.36 -18.85 -20.04
C LEU A 417 4.92 -19.29 -19.78
N VAL A 418 4.02 -18.31 -19.54
CA VAL A 418 2.60 -18.61 -19.34
C VAL A 418 1.91 -18.98 -20.66
N VAL A 419 2.28 -18.31 -21.77
CA VAL A 419 1.81 -18.72 -23.12
C VAL A 419 2.17 -20.18 -23.42
N GLU A 420 3.40 -20.59 -23.07
CA GLU A 420 3.83 -21.98 -23.23
C GLU A 420 3.04 -22.94 -22.34
N LEU A 421 2.79 -22.56 -21.07
CA LEU A 421 1.98 -23.38 -20.13
C LEU A 421 0.58 -23.65 -20.68
N VAL A 422 -0.05 -22.65 -21.30
CA VAL A 422 -1.37 -22.84 -21.93
C VAL A 422 -1.28 -23.75 -23.16
N LYS A 423 -0.29 -23.54 -24.04
CA LYS A 423 -0.07 -24.39 -25.22
C LYS A 423 0.25 -25.85 -24.86
N GLU A 424 0.89 -26.08 -23.72
CA GLU A 424 1.18 -27.40 -23.16
C GLU A 424 -0.02 -28.04 -22.42
N GLY A 425 -1.11 -27.28 -22.22
CA GLY A 425 -2.30 -27.73 -21.47
C GLY A 425 -2.09 -27.83 -19.96
N ARG A 426 -1.03 -27.21 -19.42
CA ARG A 426 -0.71 -27.17 -17.99
C ARG A 426 -1.50 -26.08 -17.24
N VAL A 427 -1.91 -25.03 -17.93
CA VAL A 427 -2.85 -24.00 -17.48
C VAL A 427 -3.96 -23.91 -18.52
N SER A 428 -5.22 -23.90 -18.07
CA SER A 428 -6.36 -23.79 -18.99
C SER A 428 -6.57 -22.34 -19.46
N GLU A 429 -7.03 -22.15 -20.69
CA GLU A 429 -7.38 -20.83 -21.21
C GLU A 429 -8.56 -20.22 -20.41
N GLU A 430 -9.47 -21.06 -19.91
CA GLU A 430 -10.56 -20.62 -19.04
C GLU A 430 -10.03 -19.95 -17.75
N ARG A 431 -8.96 -20.52 -17.14
CA ARG A 431 -8.31 -19.91 -15.96
C ARG A 431 -7.68 -18.55 -16.31
N ILE A 432 -7.09 -18.43 -17.50
CA ILE A 432 -6.56 -17.13 -18.00
C ILE A 432 -7.70 -16.14 -18.20
N ASN A 433 -8.80 -16.54 -18.83
CA ASN A 433 -9.97 -15.69 -19.02
C ASN A 433 -10.56 -15.21 -17.70
N GLN A 434 -10.62 -16.07 -16.69
CA GLN A 434 -11.09 -15.73 -15.35
C GLN A 434 -10.19 -14.67 -14.70
N ALA A 435 -8.86 -14.83 -14.77
CA ALA A 435 -7.91 -13.84 -14.22
C ALA A 435 -8.04 -12.50 -14.93
N ALA A 436 -8.05 -12.52 -16.28
CA ALA A 436 -8.21 -11.31 -17.09
C ALA A 436 -9.52 -10.57 -16.76
N SER A 437 -10.64 -11.29 -16.62
CA SER A 437 -11.94 -10.70 -16.28
C SER A 437 -11.92 -10.01 -14.93
N ARG A 438 -11.33 -10.63 -13.90
CA ARG A 438 -11.22 -10.05 -12.54
C ARG A 438 -10.35 -8.79 -12.53
N ILE A 439 -9.26 -8.79 -13.29
CA ILE A 439 -8.34 -7.65 -13.38
C ILE A 439 -8.96 -6.51 -14.19
N LEU A 440 -9.63 -6.80 -15.30
CA LEU A 440 -10.31 -5.78 -16.13
C LEU A 440 -11.40 -5.05 -15.36
N GLN A 441 -12.04 -5.70 -14.38
CA GLN A 441 -12.99 -5.03 -13.49
C GLN A 441 -12.41 -3.75 -12.88
N TRP A 442 -11.12 -3.75 -12.52
CA TRP A 442 -10.45 -2.56 -11.97
C TRP A 442 -10.40 -1.40 -12.97
N HIS A 443 -10.08 -1.69 -14.24
CA HIS A 443 -9.98 -0.69 -15.29
C HIS A 443 -11.34 -0.05 -15.62
N PHE A 444 -12.41 -0.86 -15.67
CA PHE A 444 -13.75 -0.36 -15.93
C PHE A 444 -14.32 0.46 -14.77
N ILE A 445 -14.19 -0.02 -13.54
CA ILE A 445 -14.76 0.67 -12.37
C ILE A 445 -14.07 2.02 -12.09
N LEU A 446 -12.79 2.14 -12.44
CA LEU A 446 -12.00 3.37 -12.34
C LEU A 446 -12.23 4.33 -13.52
N GLY A 447 -13.09 3.99 -14.50
CA GLY A 447 -13.40 4.81 -15.66
C GLY A 447 -12.23 5.01 -16.64
N LEU A 448 -11.23 4.12 -16.63
CA LEU A 448 -10.02 4.31 -17.42
C LEU A 448 -10.26 4.13 -18.92
N PHE A 449 -11.26 3.38 -19.31
CA PHE A 449 -11.63 3.25 -20.73
C PHE A 449 -12.21 4.55 -21.28
N GLU A 450 -12.95 5.30 -20.48
CA GLU A 450 -13.55 6.57 -20.81
C GLU A 450 -12.50 7.68 -20.76
N ASP A 451 -11.82 7.84 -19.63
CA ASP A 451 -10.82 8.90 -19.41
C ASP A 451 -9.61 8.40 -18.60
N PRO A 452 -8.54 7.96 -19.24
CA PRO A 452 -7.30 7.55 -18.58
C PRO A 452 -6.32 8.70 -18.35
N TYR A 453 -6.62 9.91 -18.82
CA TYR A 453 -5.71 11.04 -18.82
C TYR A 453 -5.88 11.95 -17.61
N VAL A 454 -4.87 12.73 -17.31
CA VAL A 454 -4.86 13.70 -16.22
C VAL A 454 -4.32 15.04 -16.68
N ASP A 455 -4.72 16.12 -16.02
CA ASP A 455 -4.25 17.47 -16.31
C ASP A 455 -2.93 17.75 -15.55
N PRO A 456 -1.77 17.89 -16.25
CA PRO A 456 -0.49 18.13 -15.61
C PRO A 456 -0.40 19.45 -14.81
N ASP A 457 -1.11 20.49 -15.23
CA ASP A 457 -1.11 21.77 -14.52
C ASP A 457 -1.97 21.66 -13.24
N LYS A 458 -3.03 20.91 -13.29
CA LYS A 458 -3.88 20.60 -12.13
C LYS A 458 -3.16 19.71 -11.12
N ALA A 459 -2.37 18.72 -11.58
CA ALA A 459 -1.55 17.88 -10.73
C ALA A 459 -0.62 18.69 -9.81
N ALA A 460 0.03 19.72 -10.34
CA ALA A 460 0.90 20.60 -9.57
C ALA A 460 0.13 21.46 -8.53
N GLN A 461 -1.17 21.67 -8.73
CA GLN A 461 -2.01 22.44 -7.80
C GLN A 461 -2.63 21.56 -6.70
N VAL A 462 -2.94 20.30 -7.01
CA VAL A 462 -3.58 19.35 -6.08
C VAL A 462 -2.56 18.80 -5.09
N CYS A 463 -1.40 18.35 -5.59
CA CYS A 463 -0.39 17.77 -4.74
C CYS A 463 0.14 18.81 -3.75
N GLN A 464 0.18 18.43 -2.46
CA GLN A 464 0.53 19.33 -1.33
C GLN A 464 -0.40 20.56 -1.15
N ARG A 465 -1.64 20.50 -1.60
CA ARG A 465 -2.63 21.54 -1.36
C ARG A 465 -2.71 21.88 0.14
N GLU A 466 -2.90 23.16 0.48
CA GLU A 466 -2.81 23.67 1.87
C GLU A 466 -3.75 22.93 2.83
N ASP A 467 -4.97 22.62 2.41
CA ASP A 467 -5.94 21.92 3.24
C ASP A 467 -5.53 20.45 3.49
N LEU A 468 -4.93 19.75 2.49
CA LEU A 468 -4.39 18.41 2.66
C LEU A 468 -3.21 18.41 3.63
N GLN A 469 -2.31 19.39 3.51
CA GLN A 469 -1.18 19.54 4.43
C GLN A 469 -1.65 19.89 5.85
N LYS A 470 -2.69 20.70 6.00
CA LYS A 470 -3.29 21.01 7.30
C LYS A 470 -3.87 19.78 7.98
N ASN A 471 -4.62 18.97 7.25
CA ASN A 471 -5.16 17.70 7.77
C ASN A 471 -4.03 16.74 8.16
N ALA A 472 -3.01 16.62 7.31
CA ALA A 472 -1.84 15.79 7.57
C ALA A 472 -1.05 16.26 8.81
N TYR A 473 -0.92 17.58 9.01
CA TYR A 473 -0.28 18.13 10.19
C TYR A 473 -1.09 17.89 11.46
N GLN A 474 -2.42 18.01 11.39
CA GLN A 474 -3.31 17.67 12.50
C GLN A 474 -3.15 16.18 12.90
N ALA A 475 -3.11 15.28 11.93
CA ALA A 475 -2.84 13.87 12.19
C ALA A 475 -1.48 13.65 12.87
N GLN A 476 -0.44 14.40 12.48
CA GLN A 476 0.87 14.33 13.14
C GLN A 476 0.84 14.82 14.58
N LEU A 477 0.09 15.88 14.89
CA LEU A 477 -0.10 16.37 16.26
C LEU A 477 -0.77 15.30 17.13
N GLU A 478 -1.86 14.73 16.63
CA GLU A 478 -2.68 13.74 17.36
C GLU A 478 -1.97 12.39 17.54
N SER A 479 -1.04 12.04 16.64
CA SER A 479 -0.28 10.79 16.71
C SER A 479 0.79 10.74 17.80
N ASN A 480 1.15 11.87 18.40
CA ASN A 480 2.17 11.93 19.46
C ASN A 480 1.62 11.35 20.77
N ILE A 481 2.22 10.26 21.25
CA ILE A 481 1.80 9.59 22.49
C ILE A 481 2.71 10.01 23.64
N LEU A 482 2.16 10.69 24.63
CA LEU A 482 2.89 11.01 25.86
C LEU A 482 2.84 9.83 26.82
N LEU A 483 3.97 9.15 27.05
CA LEU A 483 4.08 7.99 27.93
C LEU A 483 4.47 8.35 29.37
N VAL A 484 5.27 9.40 29.55
CA VAL A 484 5.79 9.83 30.86
C VAL A 484 5.76 11.36 30.95
N ASN A 485 5.27 11.88 32.08
CA ASN A 485 5.36 13.31 32.44
C ASN A 485 5.57 13.47 33.94
N GLU A 486 6.81 13.27 34.40
CA GLU A 486 7.17 13.33 35.80
C GLU A 486 7.26 14.80 36.29
N ALA A 487 6.68 15.04 37.46
CA ALA A 487 6.66 16.37 38.12
C ALA A 487 6.09 17.50 37.25
N ASN A 488 5.17 17.18 36.33
CA ASN A 488 4.60 18.15 35.38
C ASN A 488 5.69 18.92 34.63
N THR A 489 6.72 18.22 34.17
CA THR A 489 7.82 18.81 33.38
C THR A 489 7.32 19.37 32.06
N LEU A 490 6.29 18.76 31.49
CA LEU A 490 5.60 19.19 30.29
C LEU A 490 4.19 19.72 30.63
N PRO A 491 3.67 20.71 29.91
CA PRO A 491 4.32 21.39 28.80
C PRO A 491 5.52 22.24 29.26
N ALA A 492 6.52 22.37 28.38
CA ALA A 492 7.68 23.22 28.62
C ALA A 492 7.28 24.71 28.66
N LYS A 493 7.94 25.50 29.52
CA LYS A 493 7.65 26.92 29.65
C LYS A 493 8.23 27.70 28.46
N GLU A 494 7.62 28.82 28.14
CA GLU A 494 8.19 29.76 27.18
C GLU A 494 9.49 30.41 27.72
N GLY A 495 10.39 30.79 26.80
CA GLY A 495 11.62 31.51 27.13
C GLY A 495 12.71 30.68 27.82
N ILE A 496 12.60 29.35 27.80
CA ILE A 496 13.63 28.45 28.35
C ILE A 496 14.82 28.30 27.41
N LYS A 497 15.95 27.86 27.98
CA LYS A 497 17.12 27.40 27.24
C LYS A 497 16.94 25.90 26.92
N LEU A 498 16.95 25.58 25.64
CA LEU A 498 16.73 24.21 25.14
C LEU A 498 18.02 23.64 24.54
N TYR A 499 18.37 22.42 24.94
CA TYR A 499 19.36 21.59 24.24
C TYR A 499 18.61 20.52 23.47
N VAL A 500 18.96 20.32 22.18
CA VAL A 500 18.30 19.34 21.31
C VAL A 500 19.30 18.35 20.73
N GLU A 501 18.85 17.10 20.56
CA GLU A 501 19.51 16.05 19.76
C GLU A 501 18.48 15.39 18.85
N GLY A 502 18.81 15.21 17.56
CA GLY A 502 17.94 14.58 16.57
C GLY A 502 16.71 15.38 16.17
N ILE A 503 16.75 16.69 16.35
CA ILE A 503 15.74 17.68 15.97
C ILE A 503 16.44 18.77 15.15
N ASP A 504 15.79 19.26 14.12
CA ASP A 504 16.28 20.38 13.32
C ASP A 504 16.39 21.66 14.17
N GLU A 505 17.61 22.18 14.28
CA GLU A 505 17.89 23.37 15.08
C GLU A 505 17.16 24.64 14.56
N GLU A 506 16.97 24.74 13.23
CA GLU A 506 16.27 25.92 12.66
C GLU A 506 14.77 25.88 13.00
N ILE A 507 14.20 24.70 13.12
CA ILE A 507 12.82 24.54 13.61
C ILE A 507 12.77 24.80 15.11
N ALA A 508 13.69 24.24 15.91
CA ALA A 508 13.69 24.35 17.36
C ALA A 508 13.89 25.80 17.85
N LYS A 509 14.64 26.63 17.12
CA LYS A 509 14.82 28.10 17.42
C LYS A 509 13.51 28.88 17.45
N ASN A 510 12.45 28.40 16.81
CA ASN A 510 11.13 29.04 16.84
C ASN A 510 10.40 28.81 18.18
N TYR A 511 10.92 27.94 19.05
CA TYR A 511 10.30 27.58 20.32
C TYR A 511 11.09 27.99 21.55
N ALA A 512 12.44 28.04 21.47
CA ALA A 512 13.30 28.32 22.61
C ALA A 512 14.68 28.84 22.21
N GLU A 513 15.40 29.46 23.17
CA GLU A 513 16.82 29.77 23.03
C GLU A 513 17.65 28.47 23.03
N LEU A 514 18.33 28.18 21.92
CA LEU A 514 19.14 26.96 21.82
C LEU A 514 20.51 27.16 22.50
N VAL A 515 20.93 26.10 23.20
CA VAL A 515 22.27 26.01 23.81
C VAL A 515 23.01 24.78 23.31
N THR A 516 24.31 24.87 23.11
CA THR A 516 25.17 23.76 22.64
C THR A 516 25.72 22.88 23.76
N ASN A 517 25.64 23.37 25.02
CA ASN A 517 26.07 22.60 26.19
C ASN A 517 24.84 22.21 27.02
N PRO A 518 24.56 20.88 27.17
CA PRO A 518 23.38 20.43 27.87
C PRO A 518 23.32 20.87 29.36
N ARG A 519 24.46 21.18 29.98
CA ARG A 519 24.49 21.72 31.37
C ARG A 519 23.91 23.11 31.49
N GLN A 520 23.84 23.86 30.39
CA GLN A 520 23.31 25.25 30.36
C GLN A 520 21.81 25.26 30.02
N ALA A 521 21.26 24.10 29.61
CA ALA A 521 19.84 23.99 29.27
C ALA A 521 18.96 24.07 30.52
N ASP A 522 17.74 24.53 30.35
CA ASP A 522 16.62 24.34 31.30
C ASP A 522 15.87 23.05 31.01
N LEU A 523 15.84 22.63 29.73
CA LEU A 523 15.29 21.38 29.24
C LEU A 523 16.20 20.76 28.18
N ILE A 524 16.37 19.43 28.23
CA ILE A 524 17.04 18.66 27.20
C ILE A 524 15.96 17.84 26.46
N LEU A 525 15.89 17.98 25.12
CA LEU A 525 14.98 17.22 24.27
C LEU A 525 15.77 16.36 23.29
N VAL A 526 15.54 15.05 23.34
CA VAL A 526 16.20 14.05 22.47
C VAL A 526 15.16 13.35 21.63
N ARG A 527 15.26 13.42 20.32
CA ARG A 527 14.52 12.57 19.38
C ARG A 527 15.45 11.52 18.81
N THR A 528 15.09 10.26 18.88
CA THR A 528 15.95 9.16 18.43
C THR A 528 15.14 7.99 17.90
N GLY A 529 15.70 7.28 16.93
CA GLY A 529 15.21 5.95 16.56
C GLY A 529 15.40 4.94 17.69
N VAL A 530 14.83 3.77 17.52
CA VAL A 530 14.89 2.68 18.51
C VAL A 530 15.77 1.50 18.06
N THR A 531 16.44 1.64 16.93
CA THR A 531 17.37 0.66 16.39
C THR A 531 18.74 1.29 16.21
N GLU A 532 19.81 0.48 16.31
CA GLU A 532 21.13 0.95 15.93
C GLU A 532 21.13 1.47 14.49
N PRO A 533 21.80 2.61 14.22
CA PRO A 533 21.94 3.12 12.86
C PRO A 533 22.62 2.06 11.97
N ARG A 534 21.93 1.63 10.92
CA ARG A 534 22.54 0.70 9.95
C ARG A 534 23.64 1.42 9.19
N THR A 535 24.88 0.99 9.39
CA THR A 535 26.03 1.42 8.57
C THR A 535 25.87 0.83 7.16
N GLY A 536 25.57 1.65 6.18
CA GLY A 536 25.47 1.28 4.77
C GLY A 536 24.03 1.23 4.26
N GLY A 537 23.54 2.36 3.72
CA GLY A 537 22.29 2.41 2.95
C GLY A 537 22.39 1.63 1.63
N PHE A 538 21.27 1.42 0.96
CA PHE A 538 21.17 0.68 -0.31
C PHE A 538 22.15 1.18 -1.41
N GLY A 539 22.57 2.45 -1.39
CA GLY A 539 23.56 3.01 -2.32
C GLY A 539 25.01 2.59 -2.06
N ALA A 540 25.35 2.13 -0.86
CA ALA A 540 26.73 1.74 -0.53
C ALA A 540 27.18 0.43 -1.22
N GLN A 541 26.26 -0.37 -1.73
CA GLN A 541 26.57 -1.67 -2.35
C GLN A 541 27.08 -1.55 -3.79
N ALA A 542 26.74 -0.47 -4.49
CA ALA A 542 27.11 -0.27 -5.89
C ALA A 542 28.64 -0.28 -6.10
N ASN A 543 29.41 0.18 -5.10
CA ASN A 543 30.86 0.32 -5.17
C ASN A 543 31.64 -0.80 -4.42
N MET A 544 30.94 -1.85 -3.94
CA MET A 544 31.60 -2.94 -3.20
C MET A 544 32.24 -3.96 -4.13
N THR A 545 33.45 -4.41 -3.76
CA THR A 545 34.09 -5.56 -4.39
C THR A 545 33.34 -6.86 -4.11
N PRO A 546 33.51 -7.92 -4.92
CA PRO A 546 32.93 -9.24 -4.65
C PRO A 546 33.23 -9.77 -3.24
N ALA A 547 34.44 -9.55 -2.74
CA ALA A 547 34.85 -9.96 -1.39
C ALA A 547 34.10 -9.19 -0.29
N GLN A 548 33.91 -7.88 -0.46
CA GLN A 548 33.14 -7.06 0.46
C GLN A 548 31.66 -7.46 0.47
N ARG A 549 31.10 -7.75 -0.70
CA ARG A 549 29.71 -8.29 -0.81
C ARG A 549 29.56 -9.62 -0.09
N ALA A 550 30.51 -10.55 -0.28
CA ALA A 550 30.48 -11.84 0.40
C ALA A 550 30.64 -11.71 1.92
N ALA A 551 31.49 -10.79 2.40
CA ALA A 551 31.65 -10.52 3.83
C ALA A 551 30.38 -9.93 4.43
N MET A 552 29.74 -8.97 3.76
CA MET A 552 28.47 -8.41 4.17
C MET A 552 27.34 -9.45 4.17
N GLN A 553 27.32 -10.35 3.19
CA GLN A 553 26.35 -11.44 3.13
C GLN A 553 26.50 -12.39 4.33
N ARG A 554 27.73 -12.80 4.65
CA ARG A 554 28.01 -13.62 5.86
C ARG A 554 27.58 -12.92 7.14
N GLN A 555 27.84 -11.60 7.24
CA GLN A 555 27.43 -10.84 8.41
C GLN A 555 25.90 -10.81 8.53
N ARG A 556 25.16 -10.64 7.40
CA ARG A 556 23.71 -10.70 7.38
C ARG A 556 23.17 -12.08 7.80
N GLU A 557 23.80 -13.16 7.36
CA GLU A 557 23.44 -14.52 7.76
C GLU A 557 23.64 -14.74 9.26
N ILE A 558 24.74 -14.23 9.82
CA ILE A 558 25.02 -14.26 11.26
C ILE A 558 23.95 -13.45 12.03
N GLU A 559 23.63 -12.26 11.60
CA GLU A 559 22.58 -11.43 12.23
C GLU A 559 21.19 -12.07 12.08
N ALA A 560 20.89 -12.64 10.92
CA ALA A 560 19.63 -13.34 10.71
C ALA A 560 19.46 -14.58 11.59
N ALA A 561 20.54 -15.20 12.02
CA ALA A 561 20.52 -16.35 12.92
C ALA A 561 20.28 -15.98 14.40
N LYS A 562 20.49 -14.71 14.79
CA LYS A 562 20.25 -14.26 16.18
C LYS A 562 18.76 -14.14 16.45
N PRO A 563 18.28 -14.39 17.69
CA PRO A 563 16.93 -14.00 18.09
C PRO A 563 16.66 -12.51 17.81
N VAL A 564 15.43 -12.17 17.50
CA VAL A 564 15.06 -10.75 17.35
C VAL A 564 14.95 -10.14 18.74
N ASP A 565 15.80 -9.15 19.00
CA ASP A 565 15.77 -8.35 20.24
C ASP A 565 15.20 -6.96 19.89
N ILE A 566 14.09 -6.61 20.53
CA ILE A 566 13.42 -5.31 20.37
C ILE A 566 13.66 -4.38 21.56
N SER A 567 14.60 -4.71 22.42
CA SER A 567 15.04 -3.80 23.48
C SER A 567 15.68 -2.54 22.90
N LEU A 568 15.45 -1.40 23.55
CA LEU A 568 16.14 -0.17 23.19
C LEU A 568 17.66 -0.40 23.28
N PRO A 569 18.44 -0.11 22.21
CA PRO A 569 19.89 -0.31 22.18
C PRO A 569 20.60 0.41 23.33
N ALA A 570 21.56 -0.29 23.95
CA ALA A 570 22.31 0.24 25.07
C ALA A 570 23.07 1.55 24.73
N SER A 571 23.54 1.72 23.51
CA SER A 571 24.16 2.95 23.01
C SER A 571 23.23 4.15 23.13
N ILE A 572 21.99 4.02 22.67
CA ILE A 572 20.95 5.04 22.74
C ILE A 572 20.61 5.35 24.21
N TRP A 573 20.33 4.32 24.99
CA TRP A 573 19.98 4.52 26.39
C TRP A 573 21.10 5.11 27.25
N ASN A 574 22.36 4.71 27.00
CA ASN A 574 23.50 5.28 27.70
C ASN A 574 23.71 6.77 27.36
N ASN A 575 23.42 7.21 26.14
CA ASN A 575 23.43 8.64 25.79
C ASN A 575 22.38 9.40 26.59
N VAL A 576 21.14 8.91 26.65
CA VAL A 576 20.07 9.53 27.46
C VAL A 576 20.46 9.61 28.95
N LYS A 577 21.04 8.53 29.51
CA LYS A 577 21.56 8.53 30.91
C LYS A 577 22.67 9.55 31.12
N LYS A 578 23.61 9.70 30.16
CA LYS A 578 24.67 10.71 30.23
C LYS A 578 24.10 12.13 30.27
N LEU A 579 23.09 12.40 29.49
CA LEU A 579 22.38 13.68 29.47
C LEU A 579 21.63 13.90 30.80
N SER A 580 20.94 12.91 31.32
CA SER A 580 20.25 12.97 32.60
C SER A 580 21.23 13.19 33.78
N ALA A 581 22.46 12.64 33.71
CA ALA A 581 23.50 12.88 34.70
C ALA A 581 24.00 14.35 34.78
N THR A 582 23.61 15.21 33.86
CA THR A 582 23.85 16.67 33.97
C THR A 582 23.01 17.33 35.04
N GLY A 583 22.01 16.65 35.60
CA GLY A 583 21.05 17.14 36.56
C GLY A 583 19.92 17.98 35.95
N LYS A 584 19.85 18.07 34.63
CA LYS A 584 18.81 18.77 33.88
C LYS A 584 17.66 17.83 33.52
N PRO A 585 16.40 18.29 33.44
CA PRO A 585 15.28 17.48 33.00
C PRO A 585 15.48 17.05 31.55
N VAL A 586 15.32 15.76 31.29
CA VAL A 586 15.42 15.17 29.95
C VAL A 586 14.03 14.71 29.50
N VAL A 587 13.64 15.12 28.32
CA VAL A 587 12.50 14.60 27.56
C VAL A 587 13.05 13.81 26.38
N VAL A 588 12.53 12.60 26.17
CA VAL A 588 12.93 11.77 25.05
C VAL A 588 11.72 11.42 24.17
N ALA A 589 11.89 11.47 22.86
CA ALA A 589 10.93 11.02 21.87
C ALA A 589 11.50 9.82 21.11
N PHE A 590 10.94 8.63 21.33
CA PHE A 590 11.32 7.42 20.64
C PHE A 590 10.51 7.24 19.35
N ASN A 591 11.19 6.94 18.25
CA ASN A 591 10.58 6.73 16.93
C ASN A 591 10.83 5.29 16.46
N PRO A 592 9.90 4.34 16.68
CA PRO A 592 10.02 2.98 16.18
C PRO A 592 9.94 2.96 14.64
N SER A 593 10.67 2.04 14.02
CA SER A 593 10.81 2.01 12.55
C SER A 593 10.53 0.65 11.90
N GLY A 594 9.95 -0.29 12.61
CA GLY A 594 9.68 -1.63 12.09
C GLY A 594 8.97 -2.48 13.13
N THR A 595 9.73 -2.99 14.10
CA THR A 595 9.20 -3.76 15.24
C THR A 595 8.57 -2.85 16.28
N SER A 596 7.79 -3.43 17.21
CA SER A 596 7.48 -2.80 18.50
C SER A 596 8.76 -2.56 19.31
N ILE A 597 8.65 -2.10 20.54
CA ILE A 597 9.78 -1.73 21.39
C ILE A 597 9.61 -2.29 22.81
N VAL A 598 10.72 -2.69 23.43
CA VAL A 598 10.84 -2.88 24.88
C VAL A 598 11.61 -1.69 25.45
N LEU A 599 10.97 -0.92 26.33
CA LEU A 599 11.53 0.27 26.94
C LEU A 599 12.34 -0.10 28.21
N PRO A 600 13.39 0.69 28.56
CA PRO A 600 14.19 0.45 29.76
C PRO A 600 13.36 0.51 31.04
N GLN A 601 13.57 -0.43 31.98
CA GLN A 601 12.85 -0.48 33.24
C GLN A 601 13.11 0.71 34.16
N ASP A 602 14.23 1.39 33.98
CA ASP A 602 14.60 2.60 34.72
C ASP A 602 14.13 3.90 34.02
N LEU A 603 13.29 3.82 32.98
CA LEU A 603 12.82 4.94 32.16
C LEU A 603 12.36 6.13 33.03
N LYS A 604 11.36 5.93 33.90
CA LYS A 604 10.79 6.98 34.75
C LYS A 604 11.78 7.55 35.78
N LYS A 605 12.90 6.89 36.05
CA LYS A 605 13.96 7.40 36.94
C LYS A 605 14.94 8.27 36.17
N VAL A 606 15.14 8.02 34.89
CA VAL A 606 16.15 8.68 34.06
C VAL A 606 15.57 9.90 33.35
N VAL A 607 14.34 9.80 32.81
CA VAL A 607 13.72 10.92 32.06
C VAL A 607 12.56 11.55 32.82
N LYS A 608 12.26 12.81 32.48
CA LYS A 608 11.14 13.56 33.04
C LYS A 608 9.94 13.58 32.08
N GLY A 609 10.15 13.36 30.81
CA GLY A 609 9.11 13.18 29.81
C GLY A 609 9.51 12.12 28.79
N CYS A 610 8.54 11.41 28.28
CA CYS A 610 8.75 10.43 27.20
C CYS A 610 7.59 10.44 26.23
N PHE A 611 7.91 10.63 24.96
CA PHE A 611 6.98 10.44 23.86
C PHE A 611 7.32 9.17 23.07
N LEU A 612 6.31 8.53 22.54
CA LEU A 612 6.41 7.62 21.40
C LEU A 612 5.83 8.35 20.18
N VAL A 613 6.61 8.45 19.12
CA VAL A 613 6.27 9.22 17.91
C VAL A 613 6.39 8.34 16.68
N PHE A 614 5.58 8.60 15.65
CA PHE A 614 5.53 7.80 14.43
C PHE A 614 5.86 8.67 13.22
N ASP A 615 7.16 8.90 12.99
CA ASP A 615 7.66 9.66 11.83
C ASP A 615 6.98 11.04 11.62
N CYS A 616 6.54 11.72 12.70
CA CYS A 616 6.01 13.07 12.61
C CYS A 616 7.13 14.10 12.33
N LEU A 617 6.78 15.28 11.85
CA LEU A 617 7.69 16.40 11.69
C LEU A 617 8.11 16.97 13.06
N ASP A 618 9.28 17.60 13.13
CA ASP A 618 9.81 18.15 14.37
C ASP A 618 8.93 19.23 14.98
N ASN A 619 8.29 20.08 14.16
CA ASN A 619 7.35 21.08 14.64
C ASN A 619 6.12 20.45 15.31
N ALA A 620 5.61 19.33 14.83
CA ALA A 620 4.47 18.64 15.47
C ALA A 620 4.85 18.09 16.85
N LEU A 621 6.05 17.51 17.01
CA LEU A 621 6.56 17.12 18.32
C LEU A 621 6.77 18.33 19.24
N LEU A 622 7.39 19.40 18.74
CA LEU A 622 7.66 20.61 19.51
C LEU A 622 6.37 21.32 19.94
N ASP A 623 5.33 21.34 19.11
CA ASP A 623 4.01 21.88 19.49
C ASP A 623 3.42 21.10 20.68
N CYS A 624 3.60 19.77 20.73
CA CYS A 624 3.25 18.99 21.90
C CYS A 624 4.15 19.30 23.10
N VAL A 625 5.47 19.35 22.93
CA VAL A 625 6.42 19.62 24.02
C VAL A 625 6.17 20.99 24.69
N PHE A 626 5.82 22.00 23.90
CA PHE A 626 5.58 23.38 24.40
C PHE A 626 4.09 23.68 24.68
N GLY A 627 3.22 22.69 24.61
CA GLY A 627 1.81 22.82 24.98
C GLY A 627 0.96 23.65 24.01
N LYS A 628 1.45 23.91 22.79
CA LYS A 628 0.61 24.47 21.72
C LYS A 628 -0.45 23.47 21.26
N PHE A 629 -0.17 22.17 21.41
CA PHE A 629 -1.11 21.08 21.27
C PHE A 629 -1.02 20.15 22.48
N ASN A 630 -2.17 19.81 23.07
CA ASN A 630 -2.24 18.87 24.18
C ASN A 630 -2.22 17.42 23.62
N PRO A 631 -1.24 16.58 23.97
CA PRO A 631 -1.19 15.21 23.44
C PRO A 631 -2.48 14.43 23.72
N VAL A 632 -3.00 13.79 22.69
CA VAL A 632 -4.21 12.93 22.75
C VAL A 632 -3.91 11.50 22.34
N GLY A 633 -2.74 11.26 21.76
CA GLY A 633 -2.34 9.98 21.20
C GLY A 633 -2.44 8.81 22.18
N LYS A 634 -2.86 7.66 21.69
CA LYS A 634 -3.04 6.41 22.46
C LYS A 634 -2.29 5.26 21.80
N LEU A 635 -1.65 4.42 22.60
CA LEU A 635 -0.94 3.24 22.10
C LEU A 635 -1.87 2.33 21.30
N PRO A 636 -1.53 2.03 20.03
CA PRO A 636 -2.27 1.08 19.20
C PRO A 636 -1.85 -0.38 19.42
N PHE A 637 -0.91 -0.62 20.30
CA PHE A 637 -0.43 -1.94 20.76
C PHE A 637 0.09 -1.83 22.19
N GLU A 638 0.17 -2.94 22.90
CA GLU A 638 0.80 -2.98 24.21
C GLU A 638 2.33 -2.94 24.10
N ILE A 639 2.99 -2.41 25.14
CA ILE A 639 4.46 -2.43 25.26
C ILE A 639 4.84 -3.41 26.35
N PRO A 640 5.42 -4.60 26.01
CA PRO A 640 5.91 -5.57 26.99
C PRO A 640 6.97 -4.97 27.92
N ALA A 641 7.02 -5.41 29.17
CA ALA A 641 7.95 -4.87 30.15
C ALA A 641 9.41 -5.30 29.90
N THR A 642 9.62 -6.51 29.37
CA THR A 642 10.95 -7.09 29.12
C THR A 642 10.92 -7.99 27.89
N MET A 643 12.10 -8.32 27.35
CA MET A 643 12.21 -9.35 26.30
C MET A 643 11.71 -10.72 26.74
N LYS A 644 11.81 -11.04 28.05
CA LYS A 644 11.25 -12.28 28.59
C LYS A 644 9.72 -12.31 28.47
N ASP A 645 9.07 -11.17 28.62
CA ASP A 645 7.61 -11.06 28.45
C ASP A 645 7.24 -11.19 26.97
N VAL A 646 8.05 -10.63 26.06
CA VAL A 646 7.91 -10.84 24.61
C VAL A 646 8.07 -12.31 24.20
N GLU A 647 9.06 -13.00 24.77
CA GLU A 647 9.34 -14.42 24.49
C GLU A 647 8.27 -15.36 25.07
N ALA A 648 7.49 -14.89 26.03
CA ALA A 648 6.41 -15.64 26.66
C ALA A 648 5.06 -15.49 25.96
N GLN A 649 4.94 -14.54 25.02
CA GLN A 649 3.73 -14.34 24.21
C GLN A 649 3.58 -15.45 23.17
N LEU A 650 2.34 -15.72 22.79
CA LEU A 650 2.02 -16.52 21.61
C LEU A 650 1.91 -15.59 20.40
N GLU A 651 2.57 -15.94 19.32
CA GLU A 651 2.71 -15.05 18.15
C GLU A 651 1.36 -14.61 17.55
N ASP A 652 0.29 -15.38 17.74
CA ASP A 652 -1.04 -15.13 17.16
C ASP A 652 -2.08 -14.61 18.16
N VAL A 653 -1.69 -14.35 19.42
CA VAL A 653 -2.61 -13.93 20.47
C VAL A 653 -2.37 -12.48 20.86
N PRO A 654 -3.40 -11.61 20.77
CA PRO A 654 -3.25 -10.21 21.17
C PRO A 654 -3.24 -10.06 22.69
N PHE A 655 -2.59 -9.03 23.20
CA PHE A 655 -2.62 -8.57 24.60
C PHE A 655 -2.18 -9.62 25.63
N ASP A 656 -1.36 -10.56 25.27
CA ASP A 656 -0.99 -11.69 26.11
C ASP A 656 0.41 -11.58 26.76
N ALA A 657 1.09 -10.42 26.66
CA ALA A 657 2.33 -10.19 27.40
C ALA A 657 2.07 -10.33 28.91
N PRO A 658 2.82 -11.21 29.63
CA PRO A 658 2.60 -11.43 31.06
C PRO A 658 2.76 -10.18 31.91
N ASN A 659 3.74 -9.32 31.56
CA ASN A 659 3.94 -8.03 32.20
C ASN A 659 4.10 -6.94 31.12
N LYS A 660 3.42 -5.83 31.32
CA LYS A 660 3.39 -4.70 30.39
C LYS A 660 4.03 -3.47 31.03
N ALA A 661 4.89 -2.79 30.28
CA ALA A 661 5.37 -1.46 30.65
C ALA A 661 4.28 -0.42 30.45
N PHE A 662 3.49 -0.58 29.36
CA PHE A 662 2.32 0.23 29.06
C PHE A 662 1.25 -0.62 28.36
N GLU A 663 0.01 -0.46 28.81
CA GLU A 663 -1.16 -1.15 28.29
C GLU A 663 -1.57 -0.57 26.91
N PHE A 664 -2.23 -1.37 26.10
CA PHE A 664 -2.96 -0.91 24.93
C PHE A 664 -3.88 0.27 25.29
N GLY A 665 -3.95 1.29 24.46
CA GLY A 665 -4.77 2.48 24.69
C GLY A 665 -4.18 3.48 25.70
N PHE A 666 -2.99 3.21 26.26
CA PHE A 666 -2.33 4.16 27.17
C PHE A 666 -1.84 5.40 26.42
N GLY A 667 -1.95 6.54 27.08
CA GLY A 667 -1.41 7.84 26.65
C GLY A 667 -1.87 8.93 27.61
N LEU A 668 -0.94 9.80 28.02
CA LEU A 668 -1.19 10.93 28.92
C LEU A 668 -1.60 12.17 28.13
N SER A 669 -2.23 13.11 28.84
CA SER A 669 -2.52 14.47 28.40
C SER A 669 -2.09 15.45 29.51
N TYR A 670 -1.99 16.76 29.19
CA TYR A 670 -1.69 17.80 30.19
C TYR A 670 -2.92 18.17 31.01
#